data_52ba4a513a5a818edbc1313245e5e08a
#
_entry.id   52ba4a513a5a818edbc1313245e5e08a
#
_cell.length_a   1.000
_cell.length_b   1.000
_cell.length_c   1.000
_cell.angle_alpha   90.00
_cell.angle_beta   90.00
_cell.angle_gamma   90.00
#
_symmetry.space_group_name_H-M   'P 1'
#
loop_
_entity.id
_entity.type
_entity.pdbx_description
1 polymer ?
#
loop_
_entity_poly.entity_id
_entity_poly.type
_entity_poly.pdbx_seq_one_letter_code
_entity_poly.pdbx_strand_id
1 'polypeptide(L)'
;MMSLNTLRTKFGVVLSIVIGGALLAFIFSLKNDVGFSGNDPEVGEVNGKDVNYFEFSKAYEDVRALYGGNNAEYDQSAQFVAQAWQSILADRVLVPAFEDLGLTVTEAEHADMKAGKVPSGIYASLFTDAQTGAYSIDNVNAFIDQAKANPEMLNVWKLINKQARLERVSEKYMALLRNGVYANALDVQKGLVGANNTYKGRFVLCNYSSIADSLVVVSDSEIKRYYKQNIAKYKQSPYRTVSYVQFEIEPTEADKQAAEEGAALLTNKLSNSSDVLGLAREQVYIAISTNYVAAASLEAEEAQALNGNRTYGPKLEDDEWYASRSIEKINAPKSLELQGFAEPMQEDASVDATYAEARAAADFLAFAEQHNGGDMGEVEFSQLPVEVAKSFVNARVGDVVKVSYGGAIQIFKVVKVAAKSRHYRLATVAYPVEASKATVDAIYKRGSEFATTAKGSLDKFKAAANEASMMTSQMNIQRGSRNIPGLVNSVEVVRWANEAKVGDVSELFKLDGSYVVASLAAVNDEEHKSLESVSAQIKTTLLREKKAAMLRKKMQGATLEEIAAAAYAKVESFADAKVSATYVQGLGIEPRVVGSFATVTAENKGQLLPLVDGGRGVYAVVVDEVVVADEQTAEAERVRLQAEEEMKASRIMWAIQEGANIVDNTVKYF
;
A
#
# COMPACT_ATOMS: atom_id res chain seq x y z
N MET A 1 -21.04 2.15 62.61
CA MET A 1 -20.43 2.16 61.25
C MET A 1 -19.38 1.03 61.16
N MET A 2 -19.66 0.02 60.37
CA MET A 2 -18.66 -1.04 60.13
C MET A 2 -17.54 -0.47 59.25
N SER A 3 -16.28 -0.63 59.68
CA SER A 3 -15.14 -0.12 58.91
C SER A 3 -14.89 -1.01 57.67
N LEU A 4 -14.44 -0.40 56.58
CA LEU A 4 -14.05 -1.08 55.32
C LEU A 4 -13.08 -2.26 55.55
N ASN A 5 -12.27 -2.19 56.62
CA ASN A 5 -11.31 -3.24 56.98
C ASN A 5 -11.98 -4.50 57.56
N THR A 6 -13.11 -4.36 58.27
CA THR A 6 -13.90 -5.47 58.81
C THR A 6 -14.67 -6.21 57.71
N LEU A 7 -15.11 -5.48 56.66
CA LEU A 7 -15.74 -6.07 55.46
C LEU A 7 -14.70 -6.91 54.65
N ARG A 8 -13.46 -6.42 54.51
CA ARG A 8 -12.42 -7.09 53.73
C ARG A 8 -11.89 -8.37 54.38
N THR A 9 -11.79 -8.41 55.72
CA THR A 9 -11.19 -9.55 56.43
C THR A 9 -12.19 -10.64 56.82
N LYS A 10 -13.49 -10.33 57.07
CA LYS A 10 -14.50 -11.34 57.46
C LYS A 10 -15.43 -11.76 56.31
N PHE A 11 -15.58 -10.94 55.29
CA PHE A 11 -16.51 -11.17 54.18
C PHE A 11 -15.82 -11.18 52.80
N GLY A 12 -14.49 -11.24 52.74
CA GLY A 12 -13.73 -11.22 51.48
C GLY A 12 -14.18 -12.29 50.49
N VAL A 13 -14.41 -13.52 50.97
CA VAL A 13 -14.90 -14.63 50.11
C VAL A 13 -16.32 -14.39 49.63
N VAL A 14 -17.20 -13.89 50.53
CA VAL A 14 -18.61 -13.57 50.19
C VAL A 14 -18.65 -12.42 49.21
N LEU A 15 -17.82 -11.40 49.39
CA LEU A 15 -17.71 -10.25 48.48
C LEU A 15 -17.17 -10.69 47.10
N SER A 16 -16.20 -11.58 47.07
CA SER A 16 -15.66 -12.17 45.79
C SER A 16 -16.73 -13.00 45.09
N ILE A 17 -17.55 -13.75 45.81
CA ILE A 17 -18.66 -14.53 45.22
C ILE A 17 -19.74 -13.58 44.69
N VAL A 18 -20.07 -12.50 45.44
CA VAL A 18 -21.06 -11.51 44.99
C VAL A 18 -20.57 -10.72 43.78
N ILE A 19 -19.29 -10.31 43.77
CA ILE A 19 -18.68 -9.65 42.59
C ILE A 19 -18.58 -10.61 41.41
N GLY A 20 -18.17 -11.86 41.66
CA GLY A 20 -18.13 -12.90 40.62
C GLY A 20 -19.54 -13.21 40.08
N GLY A 21 -20.55 -13.29 40.95
CA GLY A 21 -21.94 -13.45 40.55
C GLY A 21 -22.51 -12.24 39.81
N ALA A 22 -22.15 -11.01 40.22
CA ALA A 22 -22.53 -9.79 39.50
C ALA A 22 -21.84 -9.69 38.12
N LEU A 23 -20.56 -10.07 38.02
CA LEU A 23 -19.82 -10.15 36.74
C LEU A 23 -20.43 -11.22 35.83
N LEU A 24 -20.77 -12.40 36.39
CA LEU A 24 -21.48 -13.44 35.63
C LEU A 24 -22.87 -12.99 35.19
N ALA A 25 -23.63 -12.35 36.05
CA ALA A 25 -24.94 -11.77 35.73
C ALA A 25 -24.82 -10.65 34.68
N PHE A 26 -23.77 -9.84 34.74
CA PHE A 26 -23.48 -8.80 33.76
C PHE A 26 -23.08 -9.42 32.39
N ILE A 27 -22.25 -10.47 32.39
CA ILE A 27 -21.91 -11.23 31.17
C ILE A 27 -23.16 -11.92 30.61
N PHE A 28 -24.04 -12.47 31.45
CA PHE A 28 -25.32 -13.02 31.02
C PHE A 28 -26.32 -11.95 30.56
N SER A 29 -26.31 -10.75 31.13
CA SER A 29 -27.12 -9.61 30.70
C SER A 29 -26.65 -9.06 29.37
N LEU A 30 -25.34 -8.91 29.17
CA LEU A 30 -24.75 -8.58 27.86
C LEU A 30 -25.10 -9.61 26.78
N LYS A 31 -25.18 -10.89 27.15
CA LYS A 31 -25.61 -11.97 26.26
C LYS A 31 -27.08 -11.87 25.85
N ASN A 32 -27.93 -11.26 26.70
CA ASN A 32 -29.35 -11.06 26.41
C ASN A 32 -29.69 -9.72 25.76
N ASP A 33 -28.90 -8.64 26.02
CA ASP A 33 -29.13 -7.30 25.45
C ASP A 33 -28.53 -7.15 24.04
N VAL A 34 -27.49 -7.94 23.69
CA VAL A 34 -26.99 -8.06 22.33
C VAL A 34 -27.67 -9.29 21.70
N GLY A 35 -28.95 -9.22 21.44
CA GLY A 35 -29.79 -10.12 20.64
C GLY A 35 -29.20 -11.45 20.13
N PHE A 36 -28.46 -12.22 20.94
CA PHE A 36 -27.98 -13.56 20.63
C PHE A 36 -29.12 -14.56 20.72
N SER A 37 -30.13 -14.34 19.87
CA SER A 37 -31.14 -15.33 19.57
C SER A 37 -30.59 -16.25 18.49
N GLY A 38 -29.87 -17.29 18.88
CA GLY A 38 -29.77 -18.53 18.12
C GLY A 38 -28.85 -18.60 16.91
N ASN A 39 -28.31 -17.50 16.37
CA ASN A 39 -27.28 -17.51 15.32
C ASN A 39 -26.17 -16.52 15.67
N ASP A 40 -24.93 -16.99 15.74
CA ASP A 40 -23.77 -16.10 15.81
C ASP A 40 -23.80 -15.12 14.60
N PRO A 41 -23.49 -13.81 14.80
CA PRO A 41 -23.48 -12.86 13.68
C PRO A 41 -22.58 -13.35 12.55
N GLU A 42 -23.11 -13.36 11.35
CA GLU A 42 -22.39 -13.73 10.14
C GLU A 42 -21.52 -12.56 9.68
N VAL A 43 -20.20 -12.71 9.86
CA VAL A 43 -19.21 -11.73 9.44
C VAL A 43 -18.93 -11.81 7.94
N GLY A 44 -19.25 -12.92 7.31
CA GLY A 44 -19.13 -13.14 5.88
C GLY A 44 -19.41 -14.56 5.47
N GLU A 45 -19.24 -14.85 4.18
CA GLU A 45 -19.44 -16.16 3.59
C GLU A 45 -18.29 -16.47 2.62
N VAL A 46 -17.81 -17.70 2.60
CA VAL A 46 -16.79 -18.18 1.66
C VAL A 46 -17.23 -19.50 1.08
N ASN A 47 -17.48 -19.57 -0.23
CA ASN A 47 -17.94 -20.77 -0.95
C ASN A 47 -19.19 -21.42 -0.33
N GLY A 48 -20.18 -20.61 0.06
CA GLY A 48 -21.44 -21.08 0.66
C GLY A 48 -21.32 -21.53 2.11
N LYS A 49 -20.21 -21.21 2.79
CA LYS A 49 -20.00 -21.50 4.21
C LYS A 49 -19.84 -20.19 4.99
N ASP A 50 -20.66 -19.99 5.99
CA ASP A 50 -20.64 -18.81 6.84
C ASP A 50 -19.33 -18.70 7.61
N VAL A 51 -18.83 -17.47 7.74
CA VAL A 51 -17.77 -17.05 8.68
C VAL A 51 -18.46 -16.36 9.83
N ASN A 52 -18.51 -17.01 10.99
CA ASN A 52 -19.14 -16.43 12.16
C ASN A 52 -18.20 -15.47 12.91
N TYR A 53 -18.78 -14.65 13.80
CA TYR A 53 -18.05 -13.65 14.57
C TYR A 53 -16.91 -14.25 15.42
N PHE A 54 -17.14 -15.43 16.02
CA PHE A 54 -16.12 -16.06 16.86
C PHE A 54 -14.90 -16.52 16.06
N GLU A 55 -15.13 -17.14 14.90
CA GLU A 55 -14.05 -17.57 14.00
C GLU A 55 -13.23 -16.36 13.52
N PHE A 56 -13.92 -15.29 13.14
CA PHE A 56 -13.24 -14.06 12.69
C PHE A 56 -12.48 -13.38 13.83
N SER A 57 -13.09 -13.25 15.02
CA SER A 57 -12.42 -12.66 16.18
C SER A 57 -11.16 -13.42 16.57
N LYS A 58 -11.19 -14.76 16.46
CA LYS A 58 -10.02 -15.57 16.70
C LYS A 58 -8.91 -15.28 15.66
N ALA A 59 -9.25 -15.22 14.38
CA ALA A 59 -8.30 -14.89 13.34
C ALA A 59 -7.71 -13.48 13.53
N TYR A 60 -8.53 -12.52 13.99
CA TYR A 60 -8.09 -11.17 14.32
C TYR A 60 -7.09 -11.15 15.50
N GLU A 61 -7.39 -11.87 16.58
CA GLU A 61 -6.48 -11.98 17.73
C GLU A 61 -5.18 -12.71 17.35
N ASP A 62 -5.25 -13.72 16.48
CA ASP A 62 -4.09 -14.44 15.97
C ASP A 62 -3.16 -13.49 15.16
N VAL A 63 -3.73 -12.66 14.29
CA VAL A 63 -2.98 -11.64 13.54
C VAL A 63 -2.37 -10.59 14.48
N ARG A 64 -3.16 -10.12 15.44
CA ARG A 64 -2.69 -9.15 16.44
C ARG A 64 -1.54 -9.71 17.27
N ALA A 65 -1.59 -10.98 17.66
CA ALA A 65 -0.53 -11.65 18.39
C ALA A 65 0.77 -11.76 17.58
N LEU A 66 0.67 -11.93 16.25
CA LEU A 66 1.84 -12.03 15.37
C LEU A 66 2.50 -10.67 15.06
N TYR A 67 1.70 -9.63 14.86
CA TYR A 67 2.17 -8.37 14.27
C TYR A 67 1.93 -7.13 15.16
N GLY A 68 1.06 -7.21 16.16
CA GLY A 68 0.54 -6.04 16.85
C GLY A 68 1.45 -5.47 17.95
N GLY A 69 2.39 -6.23 18.49
CA GLY A 69 3.16 -5.80 19.65
C GLY A 69 2.29 -5.24 20.80
N ASN A 70 2.89 -4.73 21.87
CA ASN A 70 2.17 -4.14 23.00
C ASN A 70 1.68 -2.69 22.77
N ASN A 71 2.05 -2.07 21.64
CA ASN A 71 1.82 -0.65 21.35
C ASN A 71 1.11 -0.42 20.00
N ALA A 72 0.28 -1.38 19.53
CA ALA A 72 -0.49 -1.17 18.32
C ALA A 72 -1.49 -0.02 18.54
N GLU A 73 -1.19 1.16 18.02
CA GLU A 73 -2.09 2.30 17.98
C GLU A 73 -3.35 1.96 17.17
N TYR A 74 -4.43 2.69 17.44
CA TYR A 74 -5.77 2.51 16.84
C TYR A 74 -5.75 2.45 15.29
N ASP A 75 -4.74 3.04 14.68
CA ASP A 75 -4.55 3.11 13.21
C ASP A 75 -4.22 1.74 12.56
N GLN A 76 -3.70 0.77 13.31
CA GLN A 76 -3.38 -0.57 12.78
C GLN A 76 -4.56 -1.55 12.81
N SER A 77 -5.67 -1.22 13.45
CA SER A 77 -6.82 -2.10 13.60
C SER A 77 -7.44 -2.49 12.25
N ALA A 78 -7.57 -1.55 11.32
CA ALA A 78 -8.10 -1.80 9.98
C ALA A 78 -7.22 -2.75 9.17
N GLN A 79 -5.89 -2.66 9.32
CA GLN A 79 -4.94 -3.55 8.68
C GLN A 79 -5.04 -4.97 9.26
N PHE A 80 -5.17 -5.11 10.57
CA PHE A 80 -5.35 -6.42 11.23
C PHE A 80 -6.66 -7.08 10.83
N VAL A 81 -7.74 -6.32 10.69
CA VAL A 81 -9.01 -6.84 10.18
C VAL A 81 -8.87 -7.38 8.76
N ALA A 82 -8.20 -6.64 7.87
CA ALA A 82 -7.94 -7.09 6.50
C ALA A 82 -7.06 -8.35 6.48
N GLN A 83 -6.00 -8.41 7.29
CA GLN A 83 -5.13 -9.58 7.39
C GLN A 83 -5.84 -10.81 7.98
N ALA A 84 -6.72 -10.62 8.99
CA ALA A 84 -7.53 -11.69 9.55
C ALA A 84 -8.47 -12.28 8.50
N TRP A 85 -9.13 -11.43 7.71
CA TRP A 85 -9.96 -11.88 6.60
C TRP A 85 -9.16 -12.66 5.56
N GLN A 86 -7.98 -12.16 5.16
CA GLN A 86 -7.08 -12.87 4.25
C GLN A 86 -6.60 -14.21 4.80
N SER A 87 -6.37 -14.33 6.10
CA SER A 87 -6.04 -15.61 6.74
C SER A 87 -7.18 -16.64 6.60
N ILE A 88 -8.43 -16.20 6.80
CA ILE A 88 -9.61 -17.06 6.60
C ILE A 88 -9.75 -17.47 5.14
N LEU A 89 -9.55 -16.53 4.20
CA LEU A 89 -9.58 -16.86 2.77
C LEU A 89 -8.48 -17.85 2.40
N ALA A 90 -7.28 -17.71 2.95
CA ALA A 90 -6.21 -18.66 2.74
C ALA A 90 -6.59 -20.05 3.22
N ASP A 91 -7.14 -20.19 4.43
CA ASP A 91 -7.55 -21.46 5.01
C ASP A 91 -8.72 -22.11 4.25
N ARG A 92 -9.68 -21.34 3.73
CA ARG A 92 -10.90 -21.85 3.10
C ARG A 92 -10.85 -21.98 1.58
N VAL A 93 -9.92 -21.30 0.93
CA VAL A 93 -9.81 -21.27 -0.54
C VAL A 93 -8.47 -21.78 -1.01
N LEU A 94 -7.35 -21.26 -0.46
CA LEU A 94 -6.03 -21.61 -0.98
C LEU A 94 -5.52 -22.95 -0.46
N VAL A 95 -5.62 -23.21 0.84
CA VAL A 95 -5.16 -24.47 1.44
C VAL A 95 -5.83 -25.68 0.80
N PRO A 96 -7.17 -25.76 0.64
CA PRO A 96 -7.80 -26.85 -0.07
C PRO A 96 -7.32 -27.02 -1.51
N ALA A 97 -7.10 -25.91 -2.25
CA ALA A 97 -6.59 -25.99 -3.62
C ALA A 97 -5.16 -26.56 -3.68
N PHE A 98 -4.34 -26.31 -2.66
CA PHE A 98 -3.00 -26.90 -2.56
C PHE A 98 -3.06 -28.38 -2.18
N GLU A 99 -3.93 -28.76 -1.25
CA GLU A 99 -4.12 -30.13 -0.81
C GLU A 99 -4.66 -31.03 -1.94
N ASP A 100 -5.56 -30.53 -2.76
CA ASP A 100 -6.10 -31.24 -3.94
C ASP A 100 -4.99 -31.57 -4.96
N LEU A 101 -3.91 -30.80 -5.00
CA LEU A 101 -2.72 -31.05 -5.80
C LEU A 101 -1.65 -31.90 -5.08
N GLY A 102 -1.91 -32.31 -3.85
CA GLY A 102 -0.95 -33.07 -3.03
C GLY A 102 0.24 -32.24 -2.54
N LEU A 103 0.13 -30.90 -2.54
CA LEU A 103 1.19 -30.01 -2.07
C LEU A 103 1.15 -29.91 -0.55
N THR A 104 2.20 -30.36 0.10
CA THR A 104 2.36 -30.33 1.57
C THR A 104 3.77 -29.92 1.97
N VAL A 105 3.95 -29.53 3.23
CA VAL A 105 5.26 -29.34 3.86
C VAL A 105 5.48 -30.46 4.87
N THR A 106 6.46 -31.31 4.61
CA THR A 106 6.81 -32.42 5.50
C THR A 106 7.47 -31.89 6.78
N GLU A 107 7.48 -32.72 7.85
CA GLU A 107 8.16 -32.35 9.09
C GLU A 107 9.67 -32.15 8.89
N ALA A 108 10.30 -32.95 8.02
CA ALA A 108 11.72 -32.81 7.69
C ALA A 108 12.00 -31.46 6.98
N GLU A 109 11.19 -31.11 5.99
CA GLU A 109 11.31 -29.83 5.29
C GLU A 109 11.06 -28.65 6.23
N HIS A 110 10.07 -28.75 7.11
CA HIS A 110 9.81 -27.74 8.11
C HIS A 110 10.96 -27.57 9.12
N ALA A 111 11.65 -28.68 9.49
CA ALA A 111 12.85 -28.61 10.29
C ALA A 111 14.00 -27.91 9.56
N ASP A 112 14.17 -28.15 8.25
CA ASP A 112 15.15 -27.46 7.43
C ASP A 112 14.84 -25.96 7.24
N MET A 113 13.56 -25.56 7.19
CA MET A 113 13.15 -24.14 7.21
C MET A 113 13.57 -23.46 8.53
N LYS A 114 13.29 -24.09 9.66
CA LYS A 114 13.72 -23.60 11.00
C LYS A 114 15.23 -23.52 11.14
N ALA A 115 15.95 -24.42 10.49
CA ALA A 115 17.42 -24.42 10.49
C ALA A 115 18.04 -23.42 9.51
N GLY A 116 17.22 -22.65 8.74
CA GLY A 116 17.69 -21.71 7.75
C GLY A 116 18.23 -22.33 6.46
N LYS A 117 18.12 -23.67 6.27
CA LYS A 117 18.56 -24.35 5.05
C LYS A 117 17.58 -24.17 3.90
N VAL A 118 16.29 -23.98 4.21
CA VAL A 118 15.23 -23.64 3.28
C VAL A 118 14.73 -22.24 3.62
N PRO A 119 14.77 -21.29 2.69
CA PRO A 119 14.33 -19.92 2.94
C PRO A 119 12.88 -19.85 3.42
N SER A 120 12.60 -18.96 4.37
CA SER A 120 11.25 -18.60 4.82
C SER A 120 11.22 -17.14 5.24
N GLY A 121 10.35 -16.35 4.65
CA GLY A 121 10.24 -14.92 4.90
C GLY A 121 9.84 -14.63 6.34
N ILE A 122 8.88 -15.38 6.90
CA ILE A 122 8.44 -15.18 8.29
C ILE A 122 9.53 -15.52 9.30
N TYR A 123 10.28 -16.60 9.09
CA TYR A 123 11.39 -16.92 9.99
C TYR A 123 12.50 -15.89 9.86
N ALA A 124 12.85 -15.48 8.64
CA ALA A 124 13.87 -14.45 8.42
C ALA A 124 13.47 -13.11 9.07
N SER A 125 12.22 -12.68 8.93
CA SER A 125 11.77 -11.40 9.51
C SER A 125 11.78 -11.36 11.03
N LEU A 126 11.58 -12.51 11.70
CA LEU A 126 11.49 -12.59 13.16
C LEU A 126 12.80 -12.99 13.84
N PHE A 127 13.66 -13.73 13.16
CA PHE A 127 14.86 -14.34 13.75
C PHE A 127 16.16 -13.95 13.08
N THR A 128 16.15 -12.87 12.29
CA THR A 128 17.38 -12.24 11.82
C THR A 128 18.00 -11.48 12.97
N ASP A 129 19.27 -11.72 13.20
CA ASP A 129 20.05 -11.01 14.20
C ASP A 129 20.22 -9.55 13.78
N ALA A 130 19.85 -8.62 14.66
CA ALA A 130 19.85 -7.20 14.34
C ALA A 130 21.26 -6.62 14.17
N GLN A 131 22.29 -7.30 14.67
CA GLN A 131 23.68 -6.83 14.61
C GLN A 131 24.39 -7.35 13.36
N THR A 132 24.14 -8.62 13.01
CA THR A 132 24.81 -9.28 11.88
C THR A 132 24.02 -9.22 10.58
N GLY A 133 22.71 -8.94 10.67
CA GLY A 133 21.80 -9.03 9.52
C GLY A 133 21.60 -10.46 9.01
N ALA A 134 22.11 -11.48 9.72
CA ALA A 134 22.02 -12.88 9.34
C ALA A 134 20.90 -13.60 10.10
N TYR A 135 20.33 -14.62 9.47
CA TYR A 135 19.39 -15.52 10.14
C TYR A 135 20.06 -16.28 11.29
N SER A 136 19.43 -16.29 12.48
CA SER A 136 19.99 -16.90 13.68
C SER A 136 19.13 -18.07 14.16
N ILE A 137 19.65 -19.28 14.03
CA ILE A 137 19.04 -20.49 14.59
C ILE A 137 19.01 -20.44 16.12
N ASP A 138 19.96 -19.76 16.76
CA ASP A 138 20.01 -19.60 18.21
C ASP A 138 18.86 -18.73 18.70
N ASN A 139 18.49 -17.67 17.96
CA ASN A 139 17.30 -16.87 18.25
C ASN A 139 16.02 -17.71 18.15
N VAL A 140 15.92 -18.60 17.15
CA VAL A 140 14.79 -19.54 17.03
C VAL A 140 14.73 -20.46 18.25
N ASN A 141 15.83 -21.06 18.65
CA ASN A 141 15.90 -21.97 19.78
C ASN A 141 15.54 -21.27 21.09
N ALA A 142 16.06 -20.06 21.31
CA ALA A 142 15.74 -19.24 22.48
C ALA A 142 14.24 -18.91 22.53
N PHE A 143 13.63 -18.56 21.40
CA PHE A 143 12.20 -18.33 21.31
C PHE A 143 11.38 -19.60 21.63
N ILE A 144 11.79 -20.76 21.10
CA ILE A 144 11.14 -22.05 21.38
C ILE A 144 11.19 -22.37 22.88
N ASP A 145 12.33 -22.13 23.55
CA ASP A 145 12.50 -22.41 24.97
C ASP A 145 11.63 -21.47 25.83
N GLN A 146 11.51 -20.20 25.45
CA GLN A 146 10.58 -19.27 26.09
C GLN A 146 9.11 -19.71 25.85
N ALA A 147 8.77 -20.13 24.64
CA ALA A 147 7.43 -20.58 24.28
C ALA A 147 7.00 -21.84 25.08
N LYS A 148 7.93 -22.75 25.40
CA LYS A 148 7.64 -23.92 26.26
C LYS A 148 7.19 -23.54 27.68
N ALA A 149 7.68 -22.40 28.18
CA ALA A 149 7.40 -21.92 29.53
C ALA A 149 6.16 -20.99 29.60
N ASN A 150 5.71 -20.44 28.47
CA ASN A 150 4.61 -19.47 28.40
C ASN A 150 3.54 -19.89 27.36
N PRO A 151 2.28 -20.14 27.79
CA PRO A 151 1.20 -20.55 26.90
C PRO A 151 0.88 -19.55 25.79
N GLU A 152 1.01 -18.23 26.04
CA GLU A 152 0.77 -17.19 25.02
C GLU A 152 1.86 -17.26 23.95
N MET A 153 3.12 -17.32 24.35
CA MET A 153 4.25 -17.50 23.45
C MET A 153 4.17 -18.81 22.66
N LEU A 154 3.66 -19.88 23.29
CA LEU A 154 3.42 -21.14 22.59
C LEU A 154 2.37 -20.99 21.49
N ASN A 155 1.32 -20.20 21.72
CA ASN A 155 0.33 -19.90 20.68
C ASN A 155 0.95 -19.11 19.53
N VAL A 156 1.71 -18.06 19.84
CA VAL A 156 2.45 -17.29 18.82
C VAL A 156 3.38 -18.19 18.00
N TRP A 157 4.11 -19.10 18.66
CA TRP A 157 4.96 -20.07 17.97
C TRP A 157 4.17 -20.98 17.00
N LYS A 158 2.99 -21.45 17.39
CA LYS A 158 2.10 -22.23 16.48
C LYS A 158 1.65 -21.43 15.28
N LEU A 159 1.32 -20.14 15.47
CA LEU A 159 0.94 -19.24 14.38
C LEU A 159 2.09 -18.99 13.41
N ILE A 160 3.30 -18.72 13.93
CA ILE A 160 4.52 -18.59 13.10
C ILE A 160 4.73 -19.85 12.25
N ASN A 161 4.65 -21.03 12.86
CA ASN A 161 4.81 -22.30 12.13
C ASN A 161 3.71 -22.51 11.07
N LYS A 162 2.44 -22.14 11.37
CA LYS A 162 1.34 -22.21 10.40
C LYS A 162 1.63 -21.31 9.21
N GLN A 163 2.03 -20.06 9.46
CA GLN A 163 2.33 -19.09 8.42
C GLN A 163 3.53 -19.52 7.56
N ALA A 164 4.59 -20.04 8.18
CA ALA A 164 5.76 -20.56 7.45
C ALA A 164 5.39 -21.72 6.52
N ARG A 165 4.53 -22.64 6.97
CA ARG A 165 4.04 -23.74 6.13
C ARG A 165 3.18 -23.25 4.97
N LEU A 166 2.27 -22.30 5.22
CA LEU A 166 1.44 -21.70 4.19
C LEU A 166 2.28 -20.97 3.13
N GLU A 167 3.26 -20.19 3.56
CA GLU A 167 4.24 -19.53 2.69
C GLU A 167 4.93 -20.57 1.78
N ARG A 168 5.47 -21.65 2.39
CA ARG A 168 6.21 -22.66 1.66
C ARG A 168 5.34 -23.46 0.67
N VAL A 169 4.12 -23.81 1.03
CA VAL A 169 3.19 -24.46 0.10
C VAL A 169 2.82 -23.53 -1.04
N SER A 170 2.59 -22.26 -0.77
CA SER A 170 2.34 -21.23 -1.79
C SER A 170 3.51 -21.10 -2.76
N GLU A 171 4.76 -21.10 -2.25
CA GLU A 171 5.97 -21.11 -3.09
C GLU A 171 6.04 -22.34 -4.00
N LYS A 172 5.76 -23.53 -3.47
CA LYS A 172 5.70 -24.77 -4.27
C LYS A 172 4.64 -24.68 -5.37
N TYR A 173 3.47 -24.17 -5.04
CA TYR A 173 2.41 -23.97 -6.01
C TYR A 173 2.83 -22.99 -7.12
N MET A 174 3.41 -21.85 -6.72
CA MET A 174 3.92 -20.89 -7.68
C MET A 174 5.07 -21.44 -8.53
N ALA A 175 5.94 -22.26 -7.93
CA ALA A 175 7.01 -22.94 -8.69
C ALA A 175 6.46 -23.91 -9.73
N LEU A 176 5.40 -24.69 -9.40
CA LEU A 176 4.72 -25.55 -10.37
C LEU A 176 4.14 -24.73 -11.53
N LEU A 177 3.48 -23.62 -11.23
CA LEU A 177 2.91 -22.75 -12.27
C LEU A 177 3.99 -22.13 -13.16
N ARG A 178 5.04 -21.56 -12.57
CA ARG A 178 6.15 -20.96 -13.32
C ARG A 178 6.87 -21.97 -14.19
N ASN A 179 7.10 -23.19 -13.69
CA ASN A 179 7.72 -24.25 -14.48
C ASN A 179 6.77 -24.88 -15.52
N GLY A 180 5.45 -24.70 -15.34
CA GLY A 180 4.42 -25.15 -16.29
C GLY A 180 4.17 -24.20 -17.44
N VAL A 181 4.56 -22.92 -17.31
CA VAL A 181 4.41 -21.90 -18.36
C VAL A 181 5.74 -21.65 -19.04
N TYR A 182 5.73 -21.68 -20.36
CA TYR A 182 6.93 -21.42 -21.16
C TYR A 182 6.58 -20.81 -22.51
N ALA A 183 7.43 -19.92 -22.99
CA ALA A 183 7.32 -19.35 -24.32
C ALA A 183 7.81 -20.35 -25.37
N ASN A 184 6.89 -21.01 -26.07
CA ASN A 184 7.23 -21.95 -27.13
C ASN A 184 7.62 -21.22 -28.43
N ALA A 185 8.14 -21.97 -29.42
CA ALA A 185 8.61 -21.39 -30.67
C ALA A 185 7.51 -20.63 -31.45
N LEU A 186 6.25 -21.09 -31.37
CA LEU A 186 5.13 -20.42 -32.03
C LEU A 186 4.78 -19.09 -31.31
N ASP A 187 4.88 -19.05 -30.00
CA ASP A 187 4.64 -17.80 -29.25
C ASP A 187 5.74 -16.78 -29.54
N VAL A 188 7.01 -17.23 -29.60
CA VAL A 188 8.13 -16.37 -30.02
C VAL A 188 7.92 -15.84 -31.45
N GLN A 189 7.53 -16.71 -32.38
CA GLN A 189 7.24 -16.28 -33.74
C GLN A 189 6.10 -15.25 -33.79
N LYS A 190 5.01 -15.47 -33.06
CA LYS A 190 3.91 -14.48 -32.97
C LYS A 190 4.36 -13.18 -32.30
N GLY A 191 5.17 -13.26 -31.26
CA GLY A 191 5.75 -12.11 -30.58
C GLY A 191 6.65 -11.28 -31.49
N LEU A 192 7.51 -11.95 -32.27
CA LEU A 192 8.34 -11.27 -33.26
C LEU A 192 7.50 -10.53 -34.31
N VAL A 193 6.47 -11.20 -34.84
CA VAL A 193 5.53 -10.58 -35.78
C VAL A 193 4.83 -9.38 -35.13
N GLY A 194 4.43 -9.52 -33.85
CA GLY A 194 3.72 -8.49 -33.11
C GLY A 194 4.58 -7.29 -32.70
N ALA A 195 5.74 -7.54 -32.13
CA ALA A 195 6.56 -6.52 -31.48
C ALA A 195 7.71 -5.99 -32.33
N ASN A 196 8.29 -6.82 -33.18
CA ASN A 196 9.58 -6.53 -33.82
C ASN A 196 9.51 -6.35 -35.33
N ASN A 197 8.58 -7.05 -36.04
CA ASN A 197 8.39 -6.80 -37.46
C ASN A 197 7.84 -5.39 -37.69
N THR A 198 8.40 -4.73 -38.70
CA THR A 198 7.99 -3.38 -39.10
C THR A 198 7.29 -3.41 -40.45
N TYR A 199 6.21 -2.74 -40.57
CA TYR A 199 5.34 -2.72 -41.74
C TYR A 199 5.21 -1.30 -42.30
N LYS A 200 5.24 -1.20 -43.63
CA LYS A 200 4.99 0.03 -44.39
C LYS A 200 3.98 -0.24 -45.47
N GLY A 201 3.09 0.67 -45.70
CA GLY A 201 2.05 0.43 -46.71
C GLY A 201 1.11 1.61 -46.92
N ARG A 202 0.03 1.29 -47.61
CA ARG A 202 -1.01 2.25 -47.99
C ARG A 202 -2.39 1.77 -47.57
N PHE A 203 -3.28 2.73 -47.39
CA PHE A 203 -4.66 2.42 -47.00
C PHE A 203 -5.67 3.42 -47.57
N VAL A 204 -6.92 2.98 -47.61
CA VAL A 204 -8.07 3.83 -47.86
C VAL A 204 -8.97 3.79 -46.66
N LEU A 205 -9.29 4.94 -46.10
CA LEU A 205 -10.22 5.10 -44.97
C LEU A 205 -11.55 5.68 -45.43
N CYS A 206 -12.64 4.96 -45.19
CA CYS A 206 -13.98 5.48 -45.26
C CYS A 206 -14.53 5.77 -43.86
N ASN A 207 -14.60 7.03 -43.47
CA ASN A 207 -15.02 7.44 -42.14
C ASN A 207 -16.49 7.12 -41.85
N TYR A 208 -16.83 6.70 -40.62
CA TYR A 208 -18.20 6.55 -40.17
C TYR A 208 -19.00 7.88 -40.24
N SER A 209 -18.34 9.02 -40.08
CA SER A 209 -18.94 10.35 -40.19
C SER A 209 -19.43 10.69 -41.60
N SER A 210 -18.97 9.97 -42.65
CA SER A 210 -19.49 10.14 -44.01
C SER A 210 -20.94 9.65 -44.20
N ILE A 211 -21.44 8.88 -43.24
CA ILE A 211 -22.85 8.45 -43.19
C ILE A 211 -23.52 9.17 -42.03
N ALA A 212 -24.51 10.00 -42.32
CA ALA A 212 -25.30 10.69 -41.30
C ALA A 212 -26.04 9.67 -40.41
N ASP A 213 -26.08 9.92 -39.10
CA ASP A 213 -26.76 9.06 -38.13
C ASP A 213 -28.26 8.88 -38.46
N SER A 214 -28.88 9.89 -39.05
CA SER A 214 -30.28 9.86 -39.50
C SER A 214 -30.58 8.82 -40.58
N LEU A 215 -29.55 8.35 -41.29
CA LEU A 215 -29.69 7.30 -42.32
C LEU A 215 -29.59 5.88 -41.74
N VAL A 216 -29.30 5.76 -40.43
CA VAL A 216 -29.09 4.47 -39.79
C VAL A 216 -30.01 4.33 -38.59
N VAL A 217 -31.00 3.49 -38.72
CA VAL A 217 -31.96 3.23 -37.64
C VAL A 217 -31.47 2.08 -36.79
N VAL A 218 -31.36 2.31 -35.48
CA VAL A 218 -31.14 1.28 -34.45
C VAL A 218 -32.39 1.23 -33.58
N SER A 219 -33.05 0.08 -33.59
CA SER A 219 -34.29 -0.12 -32.82
C SER A 219 -34.01 -0.56 -31.39
N ASP A 220 -34.93 -0.30 -30.48
CA ASP A 220 -34.86 -0.76 -29.07
C ASP A 220 -34.79 -2.29 -28.97
N SER A 221 -35.41 -3.00 -29.91
CA SER A 221 -35.31 -4.47 -29.96
C SER A 221 -33.91 -4.97 -30.28
N GLU A 222 -33.16 -4.27 -31.11
CA GLU A 222 -31.75 -4.59 -31.40
C GLU A 222 -30.87 -4.29 -30.19
N ILE A 223 -31.10 -3.18 -29.51
CA ILE A 223 -30.38 -2.82 -28.27
C ILE A 223 -30.62 -3.90 -27.20
N LYS A 224 -31.88 -4.31 -26.96
CA LYS A 224 -32.23 -5.39 -26.02
C LYS A 224 -31.58 -6.72 -26.38
N ARG A 225 -31.56 -7.08 -27.67
CA ARG A 225 -30.94 -8.30 -28.17
C ARG A 225 -29.42 -8.28 -27.93
N TYR A 226 -28.77 -7.19 -28.30
CA TYR A 226 -27.32 -7.01 -28.10
C TYR A 226 -26.94 -7.13 -26.61
N TYR A 227 -27.68 -6.44 -25.73
CA TYR A 227 -27.51 -6.49 -24.30
C TYR A 227 -27.58 -7.92 -23.77
N LYS A 228 -28.63 -8.67 -24.11
CA LYS A 228 -28.81 -10.06 -23.68
C LYS A 228 -27.66 -10.98 -24.16
N GLN A 229 -27.23 -10.82 -25.41
CA GLN A 229 -26.14 -11.62 -25.99
C GLN A 229 -24.78 -11.29 -25.40
N ASN A 230 -24.61 -10.10 -24.84
CA ASN A 230 -23.35 -9.61 -24.29
C ASN A 230 -23.44 -9.27 -22.78
N ILE A 231 -24.37 -9.88 -22.05
CA ILE A 231 -24.65 -9.56 -20.64
C ILE A 231 -23.38 -9.63 -19.76
N ALA A 232 -22.50 -10.58 -20.02
CA ALA A 232 -21.24 -10.74 -19.31
C ALA A 232 -20.30 -9.51 -19.40
N LYS A 233 -20.41 -8.69 -20.45
CA LYS A 233 -19.64 -7.44 -20.62
C LYS A 233 -20.11 -6.33 -19.68
N TYR A 234 -21.30 -6.48 -19.10
CA TYR A 234 -21.97 -5.48 -18.26
C TYR A 234 -22.01 -5.91 -16.79
N LYS A 235 -21.21 -6.93 -16.41
CA LYS A 235 -21.08 -7.35 -15.01
C LYS A 235 -20.55 -6.18 -14.16
N GLN A 236 -21.09 -6.02 -12.97
CA GLN A 236 -20.68 -5.04 -11.98
C GLN A 236 -20.75 -5.64 -10.58
N SER A 237 -19.96 -5.11 -9.66
CA SER A 237 -20.11 -5.44 -8.25
C SER A 237 -21.23 -4.61 -7.63
N PRO A 238 -21.98 -5.14 -6.66
CA PRO A 238 -22.94 -4.35 -5.88
C PRO A 238 -22.24 -3.15 -5.24
N TYR A 239 -22.93 -2.00 -5.21
CA TYR A 239 -22.39 -0.77 -4.63
C TYR A 239 -23.47 0.09 -4.01
N ARG A 240 -23.04 0.98 -3.12
CA ARG A 240 -23.86 2.04 -2.52
C ARG A 240 -23.30 3.37 -2.96
N THR A 241 -24.18 4.28 -3.37
CA THR A 241 -23.79 5.64 -3.74
C THR A 241 -24.00 6.56 -2.55
N VAL A 242 -22.91 7.10 -2.02
CA VAL A 242 -22.93 8.05 -0.91
C VAL A 242 -22.61 9.43 -1.44
N SER A 243 -23.49 10.39 -1.14
CA SER A 243 -23.24 11.83 -1.30
C SER A 243 -22.79 12.37 0.04
N TYR A 244 -21.73 13.18 0.08
CA TYR A 244 -21.24 13.74 1.34
C TYR A 244 -20.77 15.18 1.21
N VAL A 245 -20.79 15.89 2.35
CA VAL A 245 -20.21 17.21 2.53
C VAL A 245 -19.13 17.09 3.58
N GLN A 246 -17.94 17.63 3.30
CA GLN A 246 -16.78 17.61 4.16
C GLN A 246 -16.51 18.98 4.76
N PHE A 247 -16.25 19.02 6.06
CA PHE A 247 -15.87 20.20 6.84
C PHE A 247 -14.41 20.01 7.26
N GLU A 248 -13.48 20.53 6.50
CA GLU A 248 -12.05 20.41 6.75
C GLU A 248 -11.67 21.16 8.02
N ILE A 249 -10.78 20.57 8.82
CA ILE A 249 -10.24 21.17 10.04
C ILE A 249 -8.93 21.85 9.67
N GLU A 250 -9.02 23.10 9.19
CA GLU A 250 -7.87 23.90 8.83
C GLU A 250 -7.61 25.00 9.87
N PRO A 251 -6.34 25.31 10.17
CA PRO A 251 -6.00 26.42 11.04
C PRO A 251 -6.47 27.75 10.45
N THR A 252 -7.14 28.55 11.26
CA THR A 252 -7.51 29.94 10.90
C THR A 252 -6.29 30.86 10.94
N GLU A 253 -6.41 32.06 10.39
CA GLU A 253 -5.36 33.10 10.51
C GLU A 253 -5.03 33.44 11.98
N ALA A 254 -6.03 33.36 12.88
CA ALA A 254 -5.80 33.53 14.30
C ALA A 254 -4.97 32.37 14.91
N ASP A 255 -5.20 31.13 14.44
CA ASP A 255 -4.42 29.97 14.87
C ASP A 255 -2.98 30.05 14.35
N LYS A 256 -2.80 30.44 13.09
CA LYS A 256 -1.47 30.65 12.49
C LYS A 256 -0.68 31.73 13.23
N GLN A 257 -1.33 32.87 13.58
CA GLN A 257 -0.72 33.91 14.37
C GLN A 257 -0.36 33.44 15.78
N ALA A 258 -1.24 32.69 16.43
CA ALA A 258 -0.96 32.12 17.75
C ALA A 258 0.20 31.13 17.73
N ALA A 259 0.33 30.31 16.64
CA ALA A 259 1.45 29.41 16.44
C ALA A 259 2.76 30.21 16.23
N GLU A 260 2.75 31.28 15.45
CA GLU A 260 3.90 32.16 15.26
C GLU A 260 4.37 32.78 16.58
N GLU A 261 3.41 33.32 17.38
CA GLU A 261 3.70 33.90 18.70
C GLU A 261 4.27 32.87 19.67
N GLY A 262 3.70 31.65 19.65
CA GLY A 262 4.16 30.51 20.46
C GLY A 262 5.57 30.08 20.08
N ALA A 263 5.84 29.96 18.80
CA ALA A 263 7.16 29.63 18.27
C ALA A 263 8.20 30.71 18.61
N ALA A 264 7.83 31.98 18.44
CA ALA A 264 8.72 33.11 18.78
C ALA A 264 9.05 33.12 20.28
N LEU A 265 8.06 32.84 21.16
CA LEU A 265 8.26 32.72 22.60
C LEU A 265 9.24 31.61 22.95
N LEU A 266 9.04 30.42 22.36
CA LEU A 266 9.94 29.27 22.59
C LEU A 266 11.34 29.51 22.03
N THR A 267 11.44 30.10 20.85
CA THR A 267 12.74 30.48 20.25
C THR A 267 13.47 31.47 21.16
N ASN A 268 12.78 32.45 21.74
CA ASN A 268 13.37 33.39 22.69
C ASN A 268 13.84 32.68 23.97
N LYS A 269 13.02 31.78 24.54
CA LYS A 269 13.41 30.93 25.70
C LYS A 269 14.66 30.10 25.36
N LEU A 270 14.68 29.46 24.18
CA LEU A 270 15.81 28.67 23.71
C LEU A 270 17.06 29.55 23.56
N SER A 271 16.94 30.73 22.98
CA SER A 271 18.05 31.66 22.78
C SER A 271 18.70 32.12 24.10
N ASN A 272 17.91 32.32 25.13
CA ASN A 272 18.36 32.92 26.40
C ASN A 272 18.62 31.89 27.50
N SER A 273 18.30 30.62 27.28
CA SER A 273 18.46 29.56 28.28
C SER A 273 19.96 29.29 28.53
N SER A 274 20.33 29.21 29.82
CA SER A 274 21.63 28.68 30.26
C SER A 274 21.60 27.16 30.44
N ASP A 275 20.43 26.58 30.67
CA ASP A 275 20.17 25.11 30.74
C ASP A 275 19.20 24.69 29.63
N VAL A 276 19.75 24.47 28.44
CA VAL A 276 18.97 24.04 27.27
C VAL A 276 18.44 22.62 27.44
N LEU A 277 19.18 21.74 28.12
CA LEU A 277 18.75 20.37 28.34
C LEU A 277 17.58 20.29 29.34
N GLY A 278 17.60 21.11 30.38
CA GLY A 278 16.46 21.28 31.29
C GLY A 278 15.24 21.84 30.56
N LEU A 279 15.43 22.88 29.75
CA LEU A 279 14.38 23.49 28.96
C LEU A 279 13.69 22.48 28.01
N ALA A 280 14.47 21.64 27.34
CA ALA A 280 13.94 20.62 26.43
C ALA A 280 13.13 19.52 27.17
N ARG A 281 13.39 19.28 28.45
CA ARG A 281 12.58 18.36 29.27
C ARG A 281 11.23 18.97 29.68
N GLU A 282 11.17 20.29 29.79
CA GLU A 282 9.98 21.02 30.20
C GLU A 282 9.06 21.40 29.03
N GLN A 283 9.60 21.51 27.82
CA GLN A 283 8.89 22.03 26.63
C GLN A 283 8.75 20.92 25.58
N VAL A 284 7.53 20.52 25.30
CA VAL A 284 7.22 19.42 24.34
C VAL A 284 7.73 19.70 22.93
N TYR A 285 7.73 20.97 22.52
CA TYR A 285 8.16 21.39 21.17
C TYR A 285 9.65 21.72 21.08
N ILE A 286 10.45 21.36 22.09
CA ILE A 286 11.91 21.49 22.04
C ILE A 286 12.54 20.12 22.09
N ALA A 287 13.28 19.77 21.05
CA ALA A 287 14.02 18.51 20.95
C ALA A 287 15.52 18.74 20.95
N ILE A 288 16.26 17.74 21.46
CA ILE A 288 17.73 17.70 21.39
C ILE A 288 18.13 16.63 20.38
N SER A 289 18.98 17.00 19.43
CA SER A 289 19.47 16.04 18.44
C SER A 289 20.21 14.87 19.12
N THR A 290 19.86 13.66 18.73
CA THR A 290 20.51 12.41 19.19
C THR A 290 21.85 12.19 18.49
N ASN A 291 22.04 12.84 17.35
CA ASN A 291 23.24 12.77 16.51
C ASN A 291 23.80 14.17 16.31
N TYR A 292 25.05 14.26 15.88
CA TYR A 292 25.59 15.54 15.38
C TYR A 292 25.11 15.80 13.97
N VAL A 293 24.79 17.04 13.68
CA VAL A 293 24.36 17.50 12.35
C VAL A 293 25.56 18.17 11.66
N ALA A 294 25.88 17.75 10.43
CA ALA A 294 26.96 18.35 9.66
C ALA A 294 26.56 19.75 9.19
N ALA A 295 27.47 20.72 9.30
CA ALA A 295 27.20 22.08 8.83
C ALA A 295 26.83 22.14 7.34
N ALA A 296 27.29 21.20 6.54
CA ALA A 296 27.02 21.13 5.11
C ALA A 296 25.60 20.64 4.76
N SER A 297 24.89 20.03 5.71
CA SER A 297 23.50 19.58 5.54
C SER A 297 22.47 20.63 5.98
N LEU A 298 22.92 21.73 6.59
CA LEU A 298 22.07 22.83 7.02
C LEU A 298 21.92 23.89 5.92
N GLU A 299 20.82 24.63 5.97
CA GLU A 299 20.72 25.83 5.15
C GLU A 299 21.85 26.83 5.44
N ALA A 300 22.28 27.57 4.44
CA ALA A 300 23.43 28.49 4.58
C ALA A 300 23.25 29.55 5.69
N GLU A 301 22.02 30.05 5.84
CA GLU A 301 21.66 31.03 6.87
C GLU A 301 21.67 30.42 8.27
N GLU A 302 21.14 29.19 8.40
CA GLU A 302 21.17 28.44 9.63
C GLU A 302 22.60 28.13 10.06
N ALA A 303 23.40 27.55 9.16
CA ALA A 303 24.80 27.24 9.42
C ALA A 303 25.59 28.52 9.83
N GLN A 304 25.30 29.66 9.22
CA GLN A 304 25.94 30.92 9.58
C GLN A 304 25.51 31.40 10.98
N ALA A 305 24.22 31.32 11.30
CA ALA A 305 23.70 31.70 12.62
C ALA A 305 24.32 30.81 13.72
N LEU A 306 24.30 29.49 13.54
CA LEU A 306 24.85 28.52 14.47
C LEU A 306 26.38 28.68 14.63
N ASN A 307 27.10 28.96 13.57
CA ASN A 307 28.55 29.24 13.64
C ASN A 307 28.83 30.49 14.47
N GLY A 308 27.97 31.50 14.36
CA GLY A 308 28.03 32.72 15.14
C GLY A 308 27.50 32.64 16.58
N ASN A 309 27.17 31.47 17.08
CA ASN A 309 26.51 31.23 18.39
C ASN A 309 25.13 31.91 18.52
N ARG A 310 24.45 32.10 17.42
CA ARG A 310 23.10 32.69 17.39
C ARG A 310 22.08 31.55 17.17
N THR A 311 20.88 31.77 17.67
CA THR A 311 19.72 30.94 17.33
C THR A 311 19.25 31.30 15.91
N TYR A 312 18.93 30.30 15.12
CA TYR A 312 18.30 30.47 13.81
C TYR A 312 16.77 30.37 13.96
N GLY A 313 16.05 31.10 13.16
CA GLY A 313 14.58 31.09 13.18
C GLY A 313 13.97 32.07 14.20
N PRO A 314 12.64 31.98 14.49
CA PRO A 314 11.76 30.97 13.89
C PRO A 314 11.48 31.20 12.39
N LYS A 315 11.36 30.16 11.61
CA LYS A 315 11.02 30.16 10.19
C LYS A 315 9.90 29.12 9.96
N LEU A 316 8.88 29.49 9.19
CA LEU A 316 7.81 28.58 8.82
C LEU A 316 8.28 27.67 7.68
N GLU A 317 8.18 26.35 7.89
CA GLU A 317 8.50 25.30 6.93
C GLU A 317 7.43 24.21 7.04
N ASP A 318 6.79 23.85 5.94
CA ASP A 318 5.79 22.76 5.87
C ASP A 318 4.75 22.74 7.02
N ASP A 319 4.13 23.90 7.30
CA ASP A 319 3.17 24.12 8.39
C ASP A 319 3.71 23.92 9.81
N GLU A 320 5.03 24.00 9.97
CA GLU A 320 5.69 23.98 11.27
C GLU A 320 6.68 25.16 11.40
N TRP A 321 6.68 25.83 12.55
CA TRP A 321 7.67 26.86 12.86
C TRP A 321 8.92 26.19 13.40
N TYR A 322 10.00 26.30 12.67
CA TYR A 322 11.31 25.76 12.99
C TYR A 322 12.27 26.82 13.53
N ALA A 323 12.99 26.48 14.60
CA ALA A 323 14.15 27.22 15.04
C ALA A 323 15.23 26.28 15.59
N SER A 324 16.49 26.68 15.52
CA SER A 324 17.59 25.86 16.01
C SER A 324 18.65 26.67 16.76
N ARG A 325 19.25 26.02 17.76
CA ARG A 325 20.40 26.54 18.50
C ARG A 325 21.45 25.43 18.68
N SER A 326 22.71 25.78 18.42
CA SER A 326 23.81 24.89 18.72
C SER A 326 24.08 24.81 20.23
N ILE A 327 24.03 23.64 20.82
CA ILE A 327 24.40 23.36 22.21
C ILE A 327 25.84 22.85 22.32
N GLU A 328 26.35 22.28 21.25
CA GLU A 328 27.74 21.82 21.15
C GLU A 328 28.24 21.98 19.71
N LYS A 329 29.50 22.39 19.57
CA LYS A 329 30.17 22.59 18.27
C LYS A 329 31.47 21.80 18.27
N ILE A 330 31.63 20.95 17.29
CA ILE A 330 32.83 20.16 17.15
C ILE A 330 33.36 20.21 15.72
N ASN A 331 34.64 19.92 15.56
CA ASN A 331 35.28 19.74 14.27
C ASN A 331 35.70 18.26 14.19
N ALA A 332 34.94 17.46 13.47
CA ALA A 332 35.04 16.02 13.41
C ALA A 332 35.15 15.50 11.97
N PRO A 333 35.63 14.27 11.74
CA PRO A 333 35.65 13.67 10.40
C PRO A 333 34.26 13.75 9.75
N LYS A 334 34.20 13.90 8.42
CA LYS A 334 32.92 13.78 7.70
C LYS A 334 32.39 12.37 7.76
N SER A 335 33.27 11.41 7.54
CA SER A 335 32.99 9.98 7.59
C SER A 335 34.19 9.20 8.11
N LEU A 336 33.94 7.98 8.52
CA LEU A 336 34.90 7.02 9.01
C LEU A 336 34.62 5.68 8.34
N GLU A 337 35.68 4.97 7.94
CA GLU A 337 35.56 3.55 7.57
C GLU A 337 35.89 2.72 8.80
N LEU A 338 34.94 1.92 9.25
CA LEU A 338 35.00 1.23 10.52
C LEU A 338 34.87 -0.28 10.34
N GLN A 339 35.60 -1.01 11.18
CA GLN A 339 35.36 -2.43 11.46
C GLN A 339 34.97 -2.52 12.94
N GLY A 340 34.07 -3.45 13.29
CA GLY A 340 33.63 -3.51 14.68
C GLY A 340 32.86 -4.75 15.04
N PHE A 341 32.67 -4.93 16.34
CA PHE A 341 31.85 -5.95 16.96
C PHE A 341 31.27 -5.45 18.27
N ALA A 342 30.26 -6.15 18.80
CA ALA A 342 29.62 -5.82 20.06
C ALA A 342 29.70 -7.00 21.04
N GLU A 343 29.97 -6.68 22.29
CA GLU A 343 29.95 -7.61 23.42
C GLU A 343 28.77 -7.27 24.35
N PRO A 344 28.05 -8.25 24.91
CA PRO A 344 27.05 -8.00 25.92
C PRO A 344 27.58 -7.18 27.07
N MET A 345 26.77 -6.26 27.62
CA MET A 345 27.16 -5.47 28.78
C MET A 345 27.21 -6.37 30.04
N GLN A 346 28.39 -6.84 30.37
CA GLN A 346 28.67 -7.56 31.63
C GLN A 346 29.63 -6.73 32.46
N GLU A 347 29.39 -6.65 33.78
CA GLU A 347 30.22 -5.87 34.70
C GLU A 347 31.53 -6.59 35.09
N ASP A 348 32.08 -7.47 34.26
CA ASP A 348 33.24 -8.23 34.59
C ASP A 348 34.48 -7.93 33.70
N ALA A 349 35.64 -8.40 34.18
CA ALA A 349 36.93 -8.16 33.55
C ALA A 349 37.10 -8.82 32.17
N SER A 350 36.08 -9.55 31.65
CA SER A 350 36.18 -10.26 30.38
C SER A 350 36.18 -9.30 29.19
N VAL A 351 35.34 -8.27 29.21
CA VAL A 351 35.27 -7.27 28.14
C VAL A 351 36.54 -6.43 28.02
N ASP A 352 37.17 -6.12 29.14
CA ASP A 352 38.47 -5.41 29.13
C ASP A 352 39.60 -6.29 28.57
N ALA A 353 39.56 -7.60 28.81
CA ALA A 353 40.46 -8.56 28.19
C ALA A 353 40.23 -8.65 26.68
N THR A 354 38.98 -8.83 26.23
CA THR A 354 38.59 -8.84 24.78
C THR A 354 39.04 -7.55 24.09
N TYR A 355 38.82 -6.39 24.71
CA TYR A 355 39.30 -5.11 24.18
C TYR A 355 40.83 -5.04 24.07
N ALA A 356 41.56 -5.56 25.04
CA ALA A 356 43.02 -5.62 24.98
C ALA A 356 43.51 -6.55 23.87
N GLU A 357 42.85 -7.69 23.68
CA GLU A 357 43.12 -8.64 22.60
C GLU A 357 42.82 -8.03 21.24
N ALA A 358 41.67 -7.38 21.09
CA ALA A 358 41.27 -6.66 19.88
C ALA A 358 42.29 -5.59 19.46
N ARG A 359 42.84 -4.86 20.44
CA ARG A 359 43.90 -3.86 20.20
C ARG A 359 45.23 -4.48 19.77
N ALA A 360 45.52 -5.70 20.21
CA ALA A 360 46.75 -6.43 19.90
C ALA A 360 46.62 -7.29 18.63
N ALA A 361 45.42 -7.49 18.12
CA ALA A 361 45.15 -8.35 16.98
C ALA A 361 45.88 -7.84 15.72
N ALA A 362 46.62 -8.73 15.08
CA ALA A 362 47.32 -8.43 13.83
C ALA A 362 46.33 -8.20 12.68
N ASP A 363 45.23 -8.95 12.66
CA ASP A 363 44.08 -8.79 11.79
C ASP A 363 42.83 -8.56 12.63
N PHE A 364 42.40 -7.31 12.73
CA PHE A 364 41.23 -6.93 13.53
C PHE A 364 39.93 -7.41 12.86
N LEU A 365 39.86 -7.45 11.53
CA LEU A 365 38.63 -7.90 10.84
C LEU A 365 38.39 -9.39 11.15
N ALA A 366 39.40 -10.23 11.01
CA ALA A 366 39.29 -11.64 11.34
C ALA A 366 38.97 -11.87 12.84
N PHE A 367 39.48 -11.00 13.74
CA PHE A 367 39.12 -11.02 15.15
C PHE A 367 37.64 -10.60 15.37
N ALA A 368 37.21 -9.54 14.73
CA ALA A 368 35.81 -9.07 14.81
C ALA A 368 34.81 -10.12 14.29
N GLU A 369 35.12 -10.80 13.18
CA GLU A 369 34.32 -11.90 12.65
C GLU A 369 34.16 -13.07 13.62
N GLN A 370 35.19 -13.38 14.42
CA GLN A 370 35.11 -14.41 15.48
C GLN A 370 34.17 -14.00 16.62
N HIS A 371 33.95 -12.70 16.79
CA HIS A 371 33.02 -12.10 17.76
C HIS A 371 31.69 -11.64 17.13
N ASN A 372 31.28 -12.27 16.01
CA ASN A 372 30.08 -11.95 15.27
C ASN A 372 30.01 -10.49 14.76
N GLY A 373 31.15 -9.85 14.56
CA GLY A 373 31.31 -8.54 13.97
C GLY A 373 31.78 -8.59 12.53
N GLY A 374 32.28 -7.47 12.00
CA GLY A 374 32.76 -7.41 10.63
C GLY A 374 33.15 -6.01 10.14
N ASP A 375 33.20 -5.86 8.82
CA ASP A 375 33.44 -4.58 8.16
C ASP A 375 32.12 -3.80 8.07
N MET A 376 32.10 -2.61 8.63
CA MET A 376 30.92 -1.70 8.61
C MET A 376 30.95 -0.75 7.41
N GLY A 377 32.05 -0.72 6.65
CA GLY A 377 32.24 0.20 5.56
C GLY A 377 32.36 1.66 5.99
N GLU A 378 32.02 2.57 5.06
CA GLU A 378 32.04 4.01 5.31
C GLU A 378 30.78 4.47 6.05
N VAL A 379 30.95 5.04 7.25
CA VAL A 379 29.89 5.56 8.10
C VAL A 379 30.03 7.08 8.20
N GLU A 380 28.98 7.83 7.85
CA GLU A 380 28.94 9.26 8.05
C GLU A 380 28.94 9.58 9.54
N PHE A 381 29.77 10.57 9.96
CA PHE A 381 29.87 10.95 11.38
C PHE A 381 28.52 11.40 11.94
N SER A 382 27.68 12.03 11.13
CA SER A 382 26.33 12.47 11.47
C SER A 382 25.32 11.33 11.69
N GLN A 383 25.62 10.11 11.28
CA GLN A 383 24.78 8.93 11.52
C GLN A 383 25.06 8.29 12.88
N LEU A 384 26.22 8.60 13.48
CA LEU A 384 26.59 8.06 14.78
C LEU A 384 25.83 8.79 15.91
N PRO A 385 25.24 8.04 16.87
CA PRO A 385 24.72 8.64 18.10
C PRO A 385 25.79 9.46 18.81
N VAL A 386 25.38 10.56 19.45
CA VAL A 386 26.32 11.51 20.09
C VAL A 386 27.29 10.83 21.06
N GLU A 387 26.84 9.84 21.81
CA GLU A 387 27.65 9.08 22.77
C GLU A 387 28.75 8.31 22.07
N VAL A 388 28.46 7.71 20.92
CA VAL A 388 29.42 6.98 20.08
C VAL A 388 30.33 7.94 19.34
N ALA A 389 29.75 8.94 18.69
CA ALA A 389 30.45 9.93 17.86
C ALA A 389 31.56 10.69 18.63
N LYS A 390 31.33 10.99 19.91
CA LYS A 390 32.33 11.67 20.77
C LYS A 390 33.68 10.95 20.83
N SER A 391 33.66 9.63 20.77
CA SER A 391 34.87 8.81 20.81
C SER A 391 35.70 8.93 19.53
N PHE A 392 35.08 9.38 18.42
CA PHE A 392 35.72 9.50 17.10
C PHE A 392 36.09 10.93 16.67
N VAL A 393 35.80 11.95 17.49
CA VAL A 393 36.09 13.36 17.13
C VAL A 393 37.57 13.57 16.74
N ASN A 394 38.49 12.88 17.40
CA ASN A 394 39.92 12.94 17.15
C ASN A 394 40.55 11.61 16.71
N ALA A 395 39.70 10.72 16.17
CA ALA A 395 40.12 9.40 15.72
C ALA A 395 41.20 9.49 14.63
N ARG A 396 42.12 8.53 14.65
CA ARG A 396 43.19 8.34 13.66
C ARG A 396 43.06 6.94 13.07
N VAL A 397 43.57 6.77 11.89
CA VAL A 397 43.68 5.44 11.27
C VAL A 397 44.47 4.50 12.19
N GLY A 398 43.88 3.36 12.46
CA GLY A 398 44.46 2.33 13.36
C GLY A 398 43.97 2.40 14.82
N ASP A 399 43.28 3.47 15.23
CA ASP A 399 42.74 3.56 16.59
C ASP A 399 41.67 2.46 16.79
N VAL A 400 41.74 1.81 17.97
CA VAL A 400 40.69 0.89 18.45
C VAL A 400 39.97 1.55 19.60
N VAL A 401 38.66 1.70 19.47
CA VAL A 401 37.81 2.48 20.37
C VAL A 401 36.77 1.57 20.99
N LYS A 402 36.55 1.71 22.33
CA LYS A 402 35.51 0.99 23.08
C LYS A 402 34.46 1.98 23.55
N VAL A 403 33.18 1.70 23.25
CA VAL A 403 32.04 2.54 23.61
C VAL A 403 30.88 1.72 24.15
N SER A 404 30.30 2.15 25.29
CA SER A 404 29.05 1.56 25.80
C SER A 404 27.87 2.26 25.15
N TYR A 405 27.07 1.53 24.38
CA TYR A 405 25.87 2.08 23.73
C TYR A 405 24.85 0.97 23.44
N GLY A 406 23.54 1.25 23.61
CA GLY A 406 22.45 0.34 23.29
C GLY A 406 22.41 -0.95 24.14
N GLY A 407 22.93 -0.91 25.37
CA GLY A 407 22.97 -2.09 26.25
C GLY A 407 24.11 -3.06 25.93
N ALA A 408 25.05 -2.68 25.06
CA ALA A 408 26.22 -3.46 24.68
C ALA A 408 27.48 -2.59 24.75
N ILE A 409 28.63 -3.25 24.78
CA ILE A 409 29.94 -2.63 24.62
C ILE A 409 30.38 -2.86 23.19
N GLN A 410 30.50 -1.77 22.44
CA GLN A 410 30.91 -1.78 21.05
C GLN A 410 32.40 -1.48 20.93
N ILE A 411 33.11 -2.27 20.16
CA ILE A 411 34.56 -2.14 19.91
C ILE A 411 34.78 -1.92 18.43
N PHE A 412 35.39 -0.79 18.09
CA PHE A 412 35.58 -0.37 16.69
C PHE A 412 37.05 -0.16 16.39
N LYS A 413 37.49 -0.54 15.21
CA LYS A 413 38.75 -0.12 14.61
C LYS A 413 38.50 0.88 13.49
N VAL A 414 39.26 1.96 13.51
CA VAL A 414 39.25 3.00 12.48
C VAL A 414 40.14 2.60 11.33
N VAL A 415 39.59 2.31 10.18
CA VAL A 415 40.31 1.91 8.95
C VAL A 415 40.69 3.13 8.15
N LYS A 416 39.79 4.13 8.06
CA LYS A 416 40.00 5.36 7.30
C LYS A 416 39.29 6.52 7.99
N VAL A 417 39.84 7.72 7.82
CA VAL A 417 39.30 8.97 8.37
C VAL A 417 39.21 9.98 7.26
N ALA A 418 38.01 10.50 6.98
CA ALA A 418 37.81 11.57 6.04
C ALA A 418 38.24 12.94 6.59
N ALA A 419 38.31 13.95 5.72
CA ALA A 419 38.62 15.32 6.13
C ALA A 419 37.63 15.82 7.21
N LYS A 420 38.12 16.59 8.17
CA LYS A 420 37.28 17.17 9.22
C LYS A 420 36.38 18.26 8.68
N SER A 421 35.15 18.31 9.20
CA SER A 421 34.17 19.36 8.97
C SER A 421 33.48 19.77 10.25
N ARG A 422 32.80 20.91 10.21
CA ARG A 422 32.04 21.44 11.35
C ARG A 422 30.76 20.60 11.53
N HIS A 423 30.50 20.23 12.78
CA HIS A 423 29.27 19.55 13.19
C HIS A 423 28.69 20.25 14.42
N TYR A 424 27.39 20.16 14.56
CA TYR A 424 26.61 20.78 15.63
C TYR A 424 25.77 19.72 16.34
N ARG A 425 25.68 19.79 17.65
CA ARG A 425 24.58 19.19 18.39
C ARG A 425 23.52 20.27 18.57
N LEU A 426 22.30 20.00 18.15
CA LEU A 426 21.25 20.99 18.07
C LEU A 426 20.21 20.82 19.16
N ALA A 427 19.69 21.92 19.66
CA ALA A 427 18.37 22.03 20.23
C ALA A 427 17.46 22.71 19.20
N THR A 428 16.35 22.09 18.88
CA THR A 428 15.40 22.54 17.86
C THR A 428 14.05 22.84 18.47
N VAL A 429 13.42 23.93 18.05
CA VAL A 429 11.99 24.17 18.24
C VAL A 429 11.29 23.69 17.00
N ALA A 430 10.25 22.84 17.16
CA ALA A 430 9.34 22.38 16.13
C ALA A 430 7.91 22.66 16.64
N TYR A 431 7.35 23.80 16.22
CA TYR A 431 6.06 24.28 16.71
C TYR A 431 5.01 24.17 15.59
N PRO A 432 4.07 23.23 15.66
CA PRO A 432 3.11 22.98 14.58
C PRO A 432 2.09 24.11 14.46
N VAL A 433 1.61 24.33 13.23
CA VAL A 433 0.48 25.20 12.93
C VAL A 433 -0.77 24.34 12.88
N GLU A 434 -1.47 24.23 14.00
CA GLU A 434 -2.66 23.39 14.14
C GLU A 434 -3.91 24.23 14.42
N ALA A 435 -5.07 23.70 14.04
CA ALA A 435 -6.35 24.31 14.38
C ALA A 435 -6.57 24.26 15.90
N SER A 436 -6.82 25.41 16.51
CA SER A 436 -7.13 25.49 17.93
C SER A 436 -8.42 24.77 18.29
N LYS A 437 -8.58 24.44 19.57
CA LYS A 437 -9.83 23.87 20.07
C LYS A 437 -11.06 24.72 19.71
N ALA A 438 -10.92 26.06 19.73
CA ALA A 438 -12.00 26.97 19.36
C ALA A 438 -12.39 26.83 17.88
N THR A 439 -11.40 26.70 17.00
CA THR A 439 -11.59 26.47 15.57
C THR A 439 -12.26 25.12 15.33
N VAL A 440 -11.77 24.03 15.97
CA VAL A 440 -12.37 22.69 15.88
C VAL A 440 -13.82 22.69 16.37
N ASP A 441 -14.08 23.33 17.53
CA ASP A 441 -15.44 23.44 18.10
C ASP A 441 -16.39 24.23 17.17
N ALA A 442 -15.88 25.28 16.50
CA ALA A 442 -16.68 26.07 15.55
C ALA A 442 -17.03 25.26 14.29
N ILE A 443 -16.07 24.47 13.78
CA ILE A 443 -16.28 23.57 12.61
C ILE A 443 -17.26 22.46 12.98
N TYR A 444 -17.10 21.83 14.16
CA TYR A 444 -18.03 20.84 14.68
C TYR A 444 -19.46 21.39 14.78
N LYS A 445 -19.63 22.61 15.30
CA LYS A 445 -20.93 23.28 15.40
C LYS A 445 -21.57 23.47 14.02
N ARG A 446 -20.80 23.99 13.05
CA ARG A 446 -21.28 24.14 11.65
C ARG A 446 -21.72 22.82 11.06
N GLY A 447 -20.92 21.77 11.23
CA GLY A 447 -21.23 20.42 10.73
C GLY A 447 -22.49 19.83 11.39
N SER A 448 -22.67 20.04 12.69
CA SER A 448 -23.85 19.57 13.44
C SER A 448 -25.14 20.32 13.04
N GLU A 449 -25.06 21.64 12.84
CA GLU A 449 -26.16 22.46 12.34
C GLU A 449 -26.55 22.02 10.91
N PHE A 450 -25.54 21.76 10.04
CA PHE A 450 -25.77 21.24 8.71
C PHE A 450 -26.45 19.86 8.75
N ALA A 451 -25.95 18.92 9.55
CA ALA A 451 -26.55 17.58 9.70
C ALA A 451 -28.02 17.66 10.09
N THR A 452 -28.36 18.59 11.01
CA THR A 452 -29.74 18.81 11.46
C THR A 452 -30.61 19.35 10.33
N THR A 453 -30.14 20.35 9.59
CA THR A 453 -30.87 21.00 8.49
C THR A 453 -31.06 20.05 7.30
N ALA A 454 -30.04 19.25 7.00
CA ALA A 454 -30.01 18.32 5.89
C ALA A 454 -30.87 17.05 6.11
N LYS A 455 -31.30 16.78 7.35
CA LYS A 455 -32.00 15.54 7.74
C LYS A 455 -33.33 15.36 7.01
N GLY A 456 -33.57 14.13 6.52
CA GLY A 456 -34.87 13.66 6.03
C GLY A 456 -34.94 13.29 4.57
N SER A 457 -34.08 13.79 3.67
CA SER A 457 -34.00 13.31 2.28
C SER A 457 -32.73 13.79 1.58
N LEU A 458 -32.36 13.10 0.49
CA LEU A 458 -31.24 13.52 -0.37
C LEU A 458 -31.44 14.93 -0.96
N ASP A 459 -32.70 15.29 -1.29
CA ASP A 459 -32.98 16.63 -1.82
C ASP A 459 -32.79 17.73 -0.77
N LYS A 460 -33.20 17.48 0.46
CA LYS A 460 -32.92 18.39 1.59
C LYS A 460 -31.43 18.51 1.85
N PHE A 461 -30.71 17.39 1.80
CA PHE A 461 -29.25 17.38 1.93
C PHE A 461 -28.57 18.27 0.89
N LYS A 462 -28.96 18.11 -0.40
CA LYS A 462 -28.45 18.94 -1.50
C LYS A 462 -28.83 20.41 -1.36
N ALA A 463 -30.07 20.70 -0.93
CA ALA A 463 -30.53 22.06 -0.68
C ALA A 463 -29.73 22.74 0.44
N ALA A 464 -29.52 22.03 1.56
CA ALA A 464 -28.70 22.52 2.66
C ALA A 464 -27.23 22.75 2.26
N ALA A 465 -26.65 21.87 1.42
CA ALA A 465 -25.30 22.05 0.89
C ALA A 465 -25.19 23.32 0.02
N ASN A 466 -26.17 23.54 -0.87
CA ASN A 466 -26.21 24.74 -1.69
C ASN A 466 -26.37 26.02 -0.86
N GLU A 467 -27.25 26.01 0.15
CA GLU A 467 -27.47 27.13 1.06
C GLU A 467 -26.21 27.46 1.86
N ALA A 468 -25.48 26.43 2.32
CA ALA A 468 -24.22 26.59 3.00
C ALA A 468 -23.03 26.91 2.06
N SER A 469 -23.27 27.00 0.75
CA SER A 469 -22.22 27.16 -0.29
C SER A 469 -21.14 26.08 -0.24
N MET A 470 -21.51 24.85 0.12
CA MET A 470 -20.59 23.70 0.24
C MET A 470 -20.73 22.75 -0.95
N MET A 471 -19.60 22.23 -1.41
CA MET A 471 -19.58 21.21 -2.45
C MET A 471 -20.08 19.87 -1.93
N THR A 472 -20.95 19.24 -2.72
CA THR A 472 -21.37 17.86 -2.47
C THR A 472 -20.52 16.93 -3.33
N SER A 473 -19.76 16.07 -2.69
CA SER A 473 -19.04 14.98 -3.35
C SER A 473 -19.92 13.73 -3.40
N GLN A 474 -19.71 12.88 -4.41
CA GLN A 474 -20.46 11.64 -4.56
C GLN A 474 -19.52 10.50 -4.94
N MET A 475 -19.60 9.39 -4.22
CA MET A 475 -18.76 8.22 -4.42
C MET A 475 -19.56 6.92 -4.34
N ASN A 476 -19.14 5.95 -5.17
CA ASN A 476 -19.68 4.59 -5.10
C ASN A 476 -18.80 3.74 -4.20
N ILE A 477 -19.38 3.16 -3.17
CA ILE A 477 -18.74 2.26 -2.21
C ILE A 477 -19.12 0.84 -2.63
N GLN A 478 -18.12 0.03 -3.00
CA GLN A 478 -18.34 -1.38 -3.31
C GLN A 478 -18.50 -2.19 -2.02
N ARG A 479 -19.16 -3.33 -2.13
CA ARG A 479 -19.27 -4.28 -1.01
C ARG A 479 -17.86 -4.70 -0.56
N GLY A 480 -17.63 -4.73 0.76
CA GLY A 480 -16.32 -5.04 1.33
C GLY A 480 -15.33 -3.85 1.39
N SER A 481 -15.68 -2.70 0.81
CA SER A 481 -14.87 -1.48 0.99
C SER A 481 -14.89 -1.06 2.48
N ARG A 482 -13.75 -0.62 2.98
CA ARG A 482 -13.62 -0.11 4.36
C ARG A 482 -13.53 1.41 4.41
N ASN A 483 -13.08 2.05 3.36
CA ASN A 483 -12.93 3.50 3.28
C ASN A 483 -13.55 4.05 1.99
N ILE A 484 -13.92 5.31 2.04
CA ILE A 484 -14.34 6.10 0.87
C ILE A 484 -13.09 6.78 0.30
N PRO A 485 -12.76 6.58 -0.99
CA PRO A 485 -11.63 7.27 -1.61
C PRO A 485 -11.69 8.78 -1.39
N GLY A 486 -10.59 9.36 -0.89
CA GLY A 486 -10.52 10.79 -0.56
C GLY A 486 -10.95 11.17 0.87
N LEU A 487 -11.45 10.23 1.65
CA LEU A 487 -11.76 10.41 3.08
C LEU A 487 -10.88 9.49 3.92
N VAL A 488 -10.03 10.06 4.75
CA VAL A 488 -9.14 9.30 5.65
C VAL A 488 -9.97 8.71 6.79
N ASN A 489 -9.72 7.44 7.14
CA ASN A 489 -10.39 6.73 8.26
C ASN A 489 -11.93 6.79 8.23
N SER A 490 -12.53 6.60 7.03
CA SER A 490 -13.98 6.72 6.81
C SER A 490 -14.80 5.44 7.06
N VAL A 491 -14.26 4.49 7.85
CA VAL A 491 -14.91 3.20 8.16
C VAL A 491 -16.31 3.38 8.73
N GLU A 492 -16.50 4.35 9.64
CA GLU A 492 -17.81 4.62 10.25
C GLU A 492 -18.84 5.11 9.22
N VAL A 493 -18.41 5.91 8.25
CA VAL A 493 -19.27 6.38 7.15
C VAL A 493 -19.68 5.19 6.27
N VAL A 494 -18.74 4.28 5.98
CA VAL A 494 -19.01 3.07 5.18
C VAL A 494 -19.96 2.14 5.95
N ARG A 495 -19.73 1.95 7.25
CA ARG A 495 -20.61 1.15 8.11
C ARG A 495 -22.03 1.70 8.11
N TRP A 496 -22.19 2.99 8.37
CA TRP A 496 -23.47 3.67 8.30
C TRP A 496 -24.13 3.50 6.92
N ALA A 497 -23.39 3.69 5.82
CA ALA A 497 -23.92 3.56 4.48
C ALA A 497 -24.43 2.14 4.15
N ASN A 498 -23.85 1.10 4.78
CA ASN A 498 -24.31 -0.28 4.61
C ASN A 498 -25.65 -0.57 5.34
N GLU A 499 -26.01 0.21 6.37
CA GLU A 499 -27.22 0.05 7.16
C GLU A 499 -28.32 1.04 6.76
N ALA A 500 -27.95 2.20 6.21
CA ALA A 500 -28.87 3.27 5.82
C ALA A 500 -29.79 2.88 4.67
N LYS A 501 -30.94 3.57 4.58
CA LYS A 501 -31.88 3.51 3.46
C LYS A 501 -31.63 4.68 2.51
N VAL A 502 -32.00 4.50 1.25
CA VAL A 502 -31.89 5.56 0.24
C VAL A 502 -32.65 6.80 0.72
N GLY A 503 -31.95 7.93 0.75
CA GLY A 503 -32.45 9.21 1.25
C GLY A 503 -32.12 9.50 2.72
N ASP A 504 -31.64 8.53 3.48
CA ASP A 504 -31.18 8.78 4.85
C ASP A 504 -29.97 9.73 4.85
N VAL A 505 -29.90 10.57 5.88
CA VAL A 505 -28.80 11.49 6.12
C VAL A 505 -28.18 11.13 7.49
N SER A 506 -26.88 11.03 7.53
CA SER A 506 -26.13 10.68 8.74
C SER A 506 -26.10 11.81 9.77
N GLU A 507 -25.67 11.47 10.96
CA GLU A 507 -25.12 12.44 11.88
C GLU A 507 -23.74 12.89 11.43
N LEU A 508 -23.10 13.77 12.20
CA LEU A 508 -21.77 14.26 11.91
C LEU A 508 -20.72 13.22 12.31
N PHE A 509 -19.98 12.70 11.33
CA PHE A 509 -18.82 11.84 11.57
C PHE A 509 -17.57 12.66 11.80
N LYS A 510 -16.74 12.26 12.74
CA LYS A 510 -15.39 12.79 12.92
C LYS A 510 -14.41 11.88 12.19
N LEU A 511 -13.66 12.43 11.25
CA LEU A 511 -12.58 11.76 10.54
C LEU A 511 -11.24 12.45 10.90
N ASP A 512 -10.14 11.87 10.42
CA ASP A 512 -8.84 12.50 10.58
C ASP A 512 -8.78 13.78 9.73
N GLY A 513 -8.58 14.91 10.39
CA GLY A 513 -8.49 16.22 9.76
C GLY A 513 -9.82 16.80 9.23
N SER A 514 -10.98 16.15 9.46
CA SER A 514 -12.26 16.69 8.98
C SER A 514 -13.48 16.15 9.72
N TYR A 515 -14.62 16.80 9.52
CA TYR A 515 -15.93 16.23 9.80
C TYR A 515 -16.73 15.99 8.52
N VAL A 516 -17.57 14.98 8.50
CA VAL A 516 -18.36 14.60 7.32
C VAL A 516 -19.82 14.36 7.69
N VAL A 517 -20.75 14.88 6.87
CA VAL A 517 -22.16 14.47 6.87
C VAL A 517 -22.43 13.80 5.53
N ALA A 518 -23.04 12.62 5.58
CA ALA A 518 -23.30 11.78 4.41
C ALA A 518 -24.80 11.57 4.19
N SER A 519 -25.19 11.34 2.94
CA SER A 519 -26.53 10.90 2.55
C SER A 519 -26.43 9.70 1.61
N LEU A 520 -27.22 8.65 1.85
CA LEU A 520 -27.26 7.51 0.94
C LEU A 520 -28.11 7.86 -0.28
N ALA A 521 -27.46 8.07 -1.42
CA ALA A 521 -28.10 8.51 -2.65
C ALA A 521 -28.74 7.35 -3.44
N ALA A 522 -28.08 6.17 -3.47
CA ALA A 522 -28.58 4.98 -4.15
C ALA A 522 -27.99 3.70 -3.57
N VAL A 523 -28.74 2.60 -3.76
CA VAL A 523 -28.29 1.23 -3.51
C VAL A 523 -28.41 0.49 -4.83
N ASN A 524 -27.35 -0.18 -5.24
CA ASN A 524 -27.35 -1.04 -6.42
C ASN A 524 -26.84 -2.43 -6.02
N ASP A 525 -27.76 -3.38 -5.94
CA ASP A 525 -27.46 -4.78 -5.61
C ASP A 525 -27.45 -5.67 -6.88
N GLU A 526 -27.61 -5.08 -8.08
CA GLU A 526 -27.65 -5.80 -9.33
C GLU A 526 -26.25 -6.24 -9.78
N GLU A 527 -26.13 -7.48 -10.20
CA GLU A 527 -24.87 -8.04 -10.73
C GLU A 527 -24.48 -7.49 -12.11
N HIS A 528 -25.42 -6.87 -12.82
CA HIS A 528 -25.21 -6.32 -14.14
C HIS A 528 -25.75 -4.89 -14.24
N LYS A 529 -25.06 -4.05 -15.01
CA LYS A 529 -25.54 -2.70 -15.33
C LYS A 529 -26.88 -2.79 -16.03
N SER A 530 -27.85 -1.95 -15.65
CA SER A 530 -29.18 -1.96 -16.25
C SER A 530 -29.10 -1.64 -17.75
N LEU A 531 -30.05 -2.19 -18.52
CA LEU A 531 -30.17 -1.89 -19.96
C LEU A 531 -30.26 -0.38 -20.20
N GLU A 532 -30.98 0.34 -19.35
CA GLU A 532 -31.16 1.80 -19.45
C GLU A 532 -29.81 2.51 -19.36
N SER A 533 -28.97 2.14 -18.39
CA SER A 533 -27.65 2.77 -18.15
C SER A 533 -26.67 2.55 -19.31
N VAL A 534 -26.79 1.45 -20.07
CA VAL A 534 -25.85 1.09 -21.15
C VAL A 534 -26.46 1.26 -22.55
N SER A 535 -27.74 1.60 -22.66
CA SER A 535 -28.45 1.65 -23.94
C SER A 535 -27.83 2.64 -24.94
N ALA A 536 -27.37 3.80 -24.47
CA ALA A 536 -26.70 4.81 -25.32
C ALA A 536 -25.36 4.28 -25.88
N GLN A 537 -24.60 3.58 -25.07
CA GLN A 537 -23.34 2.94 -25.48
C GLN A 537 -23.59 1.82 -26.50
N ILE A 538 -24.59 0.97 -26.25
CA ILE A 538 -24.99 -0.10 -27.17
C ILE A 538 -25.46 0.49 -28.49
N LYS A 539 -26.28 1.53 -28.46
CA LYS A 539 -26.77 2.24 -29.66
C LYS A 539 -25.60 2.75 -30.52
N THR A 540 -24.60 3.37 -29.88
CA THR A 540 -23.38 3.84 -30.57
C THR A 540 -22.64 2.69 -31.24
N THR A 541 -22.51 1.55 -30.56
CA THR A 541 -21.86 0.35 -31.09
C THR A 541 -22.61 -0.19 -32.30
N LEU A 542 -23.92 -0.36 -32.21
CA LEU A 542 -24.76 -0.86 -33.29
C LEU A 542 -24.80 0.11 -34.47
N LEU A 543 -24.81 1.43 -34.23
CA LEU A 543 -24.69 2.44 -35.29
C LEU A 543 -23.38 2.27 -36.05
N ARG A 544 -22.25 2.07 -35.37
CA ARG A 544 -20.94 1.82 -36.02
C ARG A 544 -20.97 0.56 -36.87
N GLU A 545 -21.51 -0.55 -36.33
CA GLU A 545 -21.63 -1.81 -37.07
C GLU A 545 -22.47 -1.66 -38.34
N LYS A 546 -23.62 -0.99 -38.27
CA LYS A 546 -24.46 -0.73 -39.42
C LYS A 546 -23.81 0.20 -40.45
N LYS A 547 -23.13 1.26 -39.99
CA LYS A 547 -22.35 2.13 -40.88
C LYS A 547 -21.21 1.39 -41.54
N ALA A 548 -20.51 0.52 -40.79
CA ALA A 548 -19.45 -0.33 -41.35
C ALA A 548 -20.00 -1.20 -42.51
N ALA A 549 -21.16 -1.85 -42.29
CA ALA A 549 -21.79 -2.66 -43.32
C ALA A 549 -22.20 -1.84 -44.58
N MET A 550 -22.62 -0.59 -44.41
CA MET A 550 -22.92 0.30 -45.51
C MET A 550 -21.66 0.75 -46.26
N LEU A 551 -20.59 1.09 -45.53
CA LEU A 551 -19.31 1.48 -46.11
C LEU A 551 -18.66 0.33 -46.87
N ARG A 552 -18.67 -0.90 -46.32
CA ARG A 552 -18.18 -2.11 -47.01
C ARG A 552 -18.85 -2.31 -48.39
N LYS A 553 -20.13 -1.99 -48.52
CA LYS A 553 -20.83 -2.05 -49.80
C LYS A 553 -20.35 -0.99 -50.80
N LYS A 554 -19.86 0.14 -50.34
CA LYS A 554 -19.29 1.20 -51.19
C LYS A 554 -17.85 0.94 -51.56
N MET A 555 -17.08 0.25 -50.69
CA MET A 555 -15.66 -0.03 -50.87
C MET A 555 -15.46 -1.30 -51.74
N GLN A 556 -15.88 -1.20 -53.00
CA GLN A 556 -15.73 -2.29 -53.99
C GLN A 556 -14.56 -2.00 -54.91
N GLY A 557 -13.75 -3.01 -55.18
CA GLY A 557 -12.59 -2.95 -56.06
C GLY A 557 -11.57 -4.04 -55.77
N ALA A 558 -10.71 -4.34 -56.71
CA ALA A 558 -9.60 -5.29 -56.55
C ALA A 558 -8.29 -4.60 -56.11
N THR A 559 -8.24 -3.26 -56.25
CA THR A 559 -7.07 -2.44 -55.88
C THR A 559 -7.46 -1.31 -54.93
N LEU A 560 -6.49 -0.72 -54.22
CA LEU A 560 -6.75 0.46 -53.37
C LEU A 560 -7.26 1.65 -54.17
N GLU A 561 -6.77 1.84 -55.36
CA GLU A 561 -7.14 2.92 -56.29
C GLU A 561 -8.58 2.77 -56.73
N GLU A 562 -9.02 1.56 -57.10
CA GLU A 562 -10.45 1.27 -57.42
C GLU A 562 -11.35 1.49 -56.24
N ILE A 563 -10.96 1.02 -55.02
CA ILE A 563 -11.73 1.23 -53.81
C ILE A 563 -11.81 2.72 -53.46
N ALA A 564 -10.70 3.45 -53.59
CA ALA A 564 -10.67 4.90 -53.34
C ALA A 564 -11.60 5.65 -54.26
N ALA A 565 -11.61 5.29 -55.56
CA ALA A 565 -12.50 5.88 -56.57
C ALA A 565 -13.97 5.54 -56.29
N ALA A 566 -14.30 4.28 -55.97
CA ALA A 566 -15.65 3.84 -55.69
C ALA A 566 -16.23 4.47 -54.37
N ALA A 567 -15.38 4.71 -53.40
CA ALA A 567 -15.74 5.28 -52.11
C ALA A 567 -15.59 6.82 -52.03
N TYR A 568 -15.09 7.46 -53.09
CA TYR A 568 -14.70 8.88 -53.09
C TYR A 568 -13.74 9.25 -51.95
N ALA A 569 -12.78 8.38 -51.67
CA ALA A 569 -11.75 8.52 -50.66
C ALA A 569 -10.36 8.69 -51.28
N LYS A 570 -9.36 8.93 -50.44
CA LYS A 570 -7.94 9.06 -50.86
C LYS A 570 -7.15 7.84 -50.43
N VAL A 571 -6.15 7.51 -51.20
CA VAL A 571 -5.10 6.57 -50.76
C VAL A 571 -4.12 7.35 -49.91
N GLU A 572 -3.93 6.89 -48.68
CA GLU A 572 -2.98 7.43 -47.72
C GLU A 572 -1.89 6.38 -47.42
N SER A 573 -0.81 6.78 -46.75
CA SER A 573 0.31 5.88 -46.43
C SER A 573 0.61 5.87 -44.92
N PHE A 574 1.16 4.77 -44.45
CA PHE A 574 1.74 4.61 -43.14
C PHE A 574 3.16 4.02 -43.23
N ALA A 575 3.98 4.31 -42.26
CA ALA A 575 5.33 3.80 -42.15
C ALA A 575 5.65 3.38 -40.71
N ASP A 576 6.69 2.53 -40.59
CA ASP A 576 7.25 2.06 -39.33
C ASP A 576 6.20 1.49 -38.33
N ALA A 577 5.12 0.88 -38.87
CA ALA A 577 4.09 0.28 -38.09
C ALA A 577 4.56 -1.04 -37.47
N LYS A 578 4.36 -1.20 -36.16
CA LYS A 578 4.49 -2.48 -35.43
C LYS A 578 3.12 -2.92 -34.96
N VAL A 579 2.83 -4.23 -34.99
CA VAL A 579 1.51 -4.73 -34.55
C VAL A 579 1.20 -4.41 -33.09
N SER A 580 2.22 -4.34 -32.25
CA SER A 580 2.11 -3.94 -30.84
C SER A 580 1.99 -2.43 -30.61
N ALA A 581 2.15 -1.59 -31.65
CA ALA A 581 2.12 -0.15 -31.48
C ALA A 581 0.69 0.37 -31.21
N THR A 582 0.54 1.16 -30.17
CA THR A 582 -0.74 1.82 -29.85
C THR A 582 -1.07 2.92 -30.87
N TYR A 583 -0.05 3.60 -31.39
CA TYR A 583 -0.16 4.67 -32.38
C TYR A 583 0.75 4.42 -33.57
N VAL A 584 0.27 4.59 -34.78
CA VAL A 584 1.03 4.48 -36.03
C VAL A 584 0.89 5.78 -36.82
N GLN A 585 2.02 6.32 -37.27
CA GLN A 585 2.03 7.55 -38.05
C GLN A 585 1.24 7.36 -39.37
N GLY A 586 0.31 8.27 -39.64
CA GLY A 586 -0.63 8.19 -40.76
C GLY A 586 -1.95 7.46 -40.41
N LEU A 587 -1.88 6.35 -39.68
CA LEU A 587 -3.06 5.57 -39.27
C LEU A 587 -3.69 6.08 -37.96
N GLY A 588 -2.91 6.57 -37.00
CA GLY A 588 -3.38 6.92 -35.66
C GLY A 588 -3.54 5.69 -34.75
N ILE A 589 -4.55 5.72 -33.84
CA ILE A 589 -4.86 4.63 -32.89
C ILE A 589 -5.91 3.72 -33.52
N GLU A 590 -5.47 2.69 -34.24
CA GLU A 590 -6.32 1.74 -34.96
C GLU A 590 -5.89 0.27 -34.74
N PRO A 591 -6.06 -0.27 -33.54
CA PRO A 591 -5.46 -1.56 -33.17
C PRO A 591 -5.96 -2.73 -34.04
N ARG A 592 -7.22 -2.70 -34.50
CA ARG A 592 -7.73 -3.75 -35.39
C ARG A 592 -7.10 -3.71 -36.77
N VAL A 593 -6.83 -2.51 -37.29
CA VAL A 593 -6.16 -2.32 -38.59
C VAL A 593 -4.71 -2.77 -38.47
N VAL A 594 -4.01 -2.30 -37.44
CA VAL A 594 -2.61 -2.67 -37.20
C VAL A 594 -2.48 -4.17 -36.91
N GLY A 595 -3.42 -4.74 -36.14
CA GLY A 595 -3.45 -6.20 -35.89
C GLY A 595 -3.62 -7.05 -37.17
N SER A 596 -4.25 -6.53 -38.21
CA SER A 596 -4.37 -7.26 -39.48
C SER A 596 -3.05 -7.44 -40.20
N PHE A 597 -2.01 -6.62 -39.90
CA PHE A 597 -0.68 -6.75 -40.49
C PHE A 597 0.03 -8.05 -40.05
N ALA A 598 -0.34 -8.61 -38.92
CA ALA A 598 0.23 -9.87 -38.44
C ALA A 598 0.06 -11.06 -39.44
N THR A 599 -0.89 -10.96 -40.35
CA THR A 599 -1.13 -11.98 -41.39
C THR A 599 -0.28 -11.76 -42.65
N VAL A 600 0.50 -10.66 -42.71
CA VAL A 600 1.29 -10.31 -43.87
C VAL A 600 2.72 -10.85 -43.74
N THR A 601 3.16 -11.55 -44.78
CA THR A 601 4.49 -12.14 -44.90
C THR A 601 5.23 -11.53 -46.09
N ALA A 602 6.50 -11.86 -46.28
CA ALA A 602 7.27 -11.47 -47.43
C ALA A 602 6.66 -11.99 -48.75
N GLU A 603 5.90 -13.09 -48.71
CA GLU A 603 5.30 -13.75 -49.87
C GLU A 603 3.97 -13.11 -50.32
N ASN A 604 3.15 -12.60 -49.38
CA ASN A 604 1.84 -12.02 -49.67
C ASN A 604 1.77 -10.49 -49.51
N LYS A 605 2.90 -9.82 -49.27
CA LYS A 605 3.00 -8.36 -49.33
C LYS A 605 2.55 -7.81 -50.68
N GLY A 606 2.02 -6.62 -50.69
CA GLY A 606 1.47 -5.99 -51.90
C GLY A 606 0.03 -6.44 -52.23
N GLN A 607 -0.51 -7.44 -51.51
CA GLN A 607 -1.91 -7.86 -51.70
C GLN A 607 -2.85 -7.03 -50.85
N LEU A 608 -4.07 -6.83 -51.37
CA LEU A 608 -5.14 -6.16 -50.62
C LEU A 608 -5.62 -7.07 -49.49
N LEU A 609 -5.57 -6.57 -48.25
CA LEU A 609 -6.10 -7.27 -47.07
C LEU A 609 -7.65 -7.20 -47.07
N PRO A 610 -8.31 -8.15 -46.37
CA PRO A 610 -9.72 -8.03 -46.10
C PRO A 610 -10.06 -6.68 -45.43
N LEU A 611 -11.21 -6.08 -45.81
CA LEU A 611 -11.63 -4.83 -45.18
C LEU A 611 -11.72 -4.94 -43.68
N VAL A 612 -11.17 -3.96 -42.95
CA VAL A 612 -11.09 -3.94 -41.47
C VAL A 612 -11.96 -2.83 -40.92
N ASP A 613 -12.82 -3.17 -39.94
CA ASP A 613 -13.59 -2.17 -39.17
C ASP A 613 -12.72 -1.59 -38.06
N GLY A 614 -12.25 -0.39 -38.26
CA GLY A 614 -11.46 0.37 -37.30
C GLY A 614 -12.29 1.22 -36.36
N GLY A 615 -11.64 2.04 -35.57
CA GLY A 615 -12.26 2.99 -34.65
C GLY A 615 -12.97 4.16 -35.38
N ARG A 616 -12.34 4.70 -36.44
CA ARG A 616 -12.80 5.86 -37.20
C ARG A 616 -13.68 5.49 -38.40
N GLY A 617 -13.52 4.29 -38.94
CA GLY A 617 -14.20 3.89 -40.18
C GLY A 617 -13.80 2.50 -40.65
N VAL A 618 -14.10 2.18 -41.91
CA VAL A 618 -13.71 0.97 -42.59
C VAL A 618 -12.43 1.24 -43.39
N TYR A 619 -11.48 0.32 -43.28
CA TYR A 619 -10.18 0.42 -43.92
C TYR A 619 -9.98 -0.68 -44.96
N ALA A 620 -9.46 -0.29 -46.11
CA ALA A 620 -8.84 -1.17 -47.09
C ALA A 620 -7.33 -0.93 -46.98
N VAL A 621 -6.53 -1.98 -46.85
CA VAL A 621 -5.09 -1.87 -46.56
C VAL A 621 -4.29 -2.74 -47.49
N VAL A 622 -3.15 -2.22 -47.95
CA VAL A 622 -2.07 -2.96 -48.60
C VAL A 622 -0.78 -2.69 -47.83
N VAL A 623 -0.11 -3.76 -47.43
CA VAL A 623 1.23 -3.67 -46.85
C VAL A 623 2.22 -3.86 -47.98
N ASP A 624 2.96 -2.81 -48.30
CA ASP A 624 3.92 -2.82 -49.42
C ASP A 624 5.29 -3.42 -49.00
N GLU A 625 5.68 -3.25 -47.75
CA GLU A 625 6.98 -3.70 -47.25
C GLU A 625 6.84 -4.30 -45.83
N VAL A 626 7.56 -5.40 -45.60
CA VAL A 626 7.71 -6.06 -44.31
C VAL A 626 9.20 -6.22 -44.03
N VAL A 627 9.67 -5.61 -42.95
CA VAL A 627 11.01 -5.85 -42.40
C VAL A 627 10.87 -6.87 -41.27
N VAL A 628 11.46 -8.05 -41.50
CA VAL A 628 11.39 -9.18 -40.57
C VAL A 628 12.51 -9.04 -39.53
N ALA A 629 12.21 -9.29 -38.27
CA ALA A 629 13.16 -9.31 -37.16
C ALA A 629 14.20 -10.44 -37.32
N ASP A 630 15.43 -10.24 -36.84
CA ASP A 630 16.51 -11.19 -36.89
C ASP A 630 16.46 -12.27 -35.76
N GLU A 631 17.39 -13.26 -35.82
CA GLU A 631 17.44 -14.35 -34.82
C GLU A 631 17.86 -13.88 -33.42
N GLN A 632 18.70 -12.85 -33.28
CA GLN A 632 19.07 -12.30 -31.97
C GLN A 632 17.85 -11.67 -31.28
N THR A 633 17.01 -11.03 -32.08
CA THR A 633 15.71 -10.50 -31.60
C THR A 633 14.77 -11.62 -31.13
N ALA A 634 14.87 -12.83 -31.74
CA ALA A 634 14.05 -13.98 -31.33
C ALA A 634 14.36 -14.46 -29.91
N GLU A 635 15.62 -14.49 -29.51
CA GLU A 635 16.00 -14.89 -28.16
C GLU A 635 15.58 -13.83 -27.12
N ALA A 636 15.76 -12.54 -27.42
CA ALA A 636 15.29 -11.46 -26.59
C ALA A 636 13.75 -11.50 -26.42
N GLU A 637 13.02 -11.82 -27.48
CA GLU A 637 11.57 -11.96 -27.44
C GLU A 637 11.13 -13.18 -26.61
N ARG A 638 11.86 -14.29 -26.68
CA ARG A 638 11.61 -15.46 -25.82
C ARG A 638 11.72 -15.09 -24.34
N VAL A 639 12.81 -14.41 -23.96
CA VAL A 639 13.03 -13.96 -22.57
C VAL A 639 11.91 -13.02 -22.13
N ARG A 640 11.51 -12.09 -22.97
CA ARG A 640 10.40 -11.14 -22.68
C ARG A 640 9.07 -11.88 -22.47
N LEU A 641 8.71 -12.79 -23.39
CA LEU A 641 7.48 -13.57 -23.31
C LEU A 641 7.49 -14.51 -22.10
N GLN A 642 8.63 -15.13 -21.79
CA GLN A 642 8.77 -15.97 -20.62
C GLN A 642 8.49 -15.16 -19.34
N ALA A 643 9.07 -13.97 -19.20
CA ALA A 643 8.82 -13.09 -18.05
C ALA A 643 7.34 -12.63 -17.98
N GLU A 644 6.69 -12.39 -19.12
CA GLU A 644 5.27 -12.04 -19.18
C GLU A 644 4.37 -13.20 -18.72
N GLU A 645 4.66 -14.44 -19.17
CA GLU A 645 3.91 -15.62 -18.73
C GLU A 645 4.12 -15.91 -17.23
N GLU A 646 5.31 -15.72 -16.70
CA GLU A 646 5.59 -15.83 -15.26
C GLU A 646 4.85 -14.77 -14.45
N MET A 647 4.73 -13.54 -14.98
CA MET A 647 3.90 -12.51 -14.36
C MET A 647 2.40 -12.87 -14.37
N LYS A 648 1.90 -13.45 -15.46
CA LYS A 648 0.52 -13.94 -15.54
C LYS A 648 0.28 -15.06 -14.52
N ALA A 649 1.23 -16.00 -14.42
CA ALA A 649 1.18 -17.06 -13.44
C ALA A 649 1.11 -16.54 -11.99
N SER A 650 1.79 -15.44 -11.69
CA SER A 650 1.76 -14.84 -10.35
C SER A 650 0.37 -14.31 -9.91
N ARG A 651 -0.53 -14.05 -10.87
CA ARG A 651 -1.89 -13.59 -10.59
C ARG A 651 -2.87 -14.72 -10.27
N ILE A 652 -2.45 -15.98 -10.41
CA ILE A 652 -3.36 -17.12 -10.25
C ILE A 652 -3.92 -17.22 -8.82
N MET A 653 -3.11 -16.86 -7.81
CA MET A 653 -3.54 -16.86 -6.41
C MET A 653 -4.73 -15.92 -6.19
N TRP A 654 -4.67 -14.74 -6.78
CA TRP A 654 -5.77 -13.79 -6.79
C TRP A 654 -6.98 -14.31 -7.60
N ALA A 655 -6.74 -14.92 -8.77
CA ALA A 655 -7.80 -15.49 -9.59
C ALA A 655 -8.55 -16.65 -8.90
N ILE A 656 -7.84 -17.48 -8.11
CA ILE A 656 -8.46 -18.55 -7.29
C ILE A 656 -9.39 -17.93 -6.24
N GLN A 657 -8.95 -16.86 -5.57
CA GLN A 657 -9.78 -16.13 -4.59
C GLN A 657 -10.97 -15.44 -5.26
N GLU A 658 -10.76 -14.80 -6.42
CA GLU A 658 -11.83 -14.13 -7.18
C GLU A 658 -12.87 -15.10 -7.74
N GLY A 659 -12.44 -16.34 -8.06
CA GLY A 659 -13.33 -17.43 -8.48
C GLY A 659 -14.15 -18.01 -7.34
N ALA A 660 -13.76 -17.77 -6.08
CA ALA A 660 -14.52 -18.16 -4.91
C ALA A 660 -15.70 -17.21 -4.68
N ASN A 661 -16.83 -17.77 -4.24
CA ASN A 661 -17.97 -16.93 -3.84
C ASN A 661 -17.69 -16.36 -2.45
N ILE A 662 -17.26 -15.10 -2.39
CA ILE A 662 -16.86 -14.40 -1.16
C ILE A 662 -17.82 -13.26 -0.86
N VAL A 663 -18.36 -13.26 0.35
CA VAL A 663 -19.15 -12.17 0.93
C VAL A 663 -18.41 -11.66 2.15
N ASP A 664 -17.89 -10.44 2.10
CA ASP A 664 -17.22 -9.77 3.21
C ASP A 664 -18.17 -8.75 3.85
N ASN A 665 -18.53 -8.98 5.10
CA ASN A 665 -19.32 -8.10 5.95
C ASN A 665 -18.51 -7.60 7.17
N THR A 666 -17.18 -7.78 7.19
CA THR A 666 -16.33 -7.42 8.34
C THR A 666 -16.51 -5.97 8.76
N VAL A 667 -16.73 -5.05 7.80
CA VAL A 667 -16.94 -3.62 8.07
C VAL A 667 -18.14 -3.33 8.99
N LYS A 668 -19.09 -4.26 9.13
CA LYS A 668 -20.24 -4.08 10.03
C LYS A 668 -19.86 -4.28 11.49
N TYR A 669 -18.81 -5.04 11.77
CA TYR A 669 -18.47 -5.48 13.12
C TYR A 669 -17.10 -4.97 13.62
N PHE A 670 -16.20 -4.63 12.68
CA PHE A 670 -14.80 -4.29 12.97
C PHE A 670 -14.34 -3.01 12.28
#